data_c9f6150b0ea6526ff5024d69147fe6d4
#
_entry.id   c9f6150b0ea6526ff5024d69147fe6d4
#
_cell.length_a   1.000
_cell.length_b   1.000
_cell.length_c   1.000
_cell.angle_alpha   90.00
_cell.angle_beta   90.00
_cell.angle_gamma   90.00
#
_symmetry.space_group_name_H-M   'P 1'
#
loop_
_entity.id
_entity.type
_entity.pdbx_description
1 polymer ?
#
loop_
_entity_poly.entity_id
_entity_poly.type
_entity_poly.pdbx_seq_one_letter_code
_entity_poly.pdbx_strand_id
1 'polypeptide(L)'
;MKGSNYSVLLLFCLPVFFYSCSETKSLEEGQYLYNGASIKINALPPISRSKSSALKTELAGLLRPKPNGTFLGIRIKLLLYNMAGKPKGKGLRYLIREKLGEPPVLASYTAMEKNRTVLQNRLENRGYFKDTVILDTIYKGRKLSAIYTADIGKQYTIRNITYPSSPDSLSQEISRMAGKSLLKKGDPYNLDIIKNERTRIDAHLKQKGYYYFRADDLLIRADSTVGDQQVDMTLVIKKSTSPEVFKIYRINEVVVFADYNVHVDTSINVSDLPKFEGYTIIDSEKLFKPKIFSQALVFKSGDVYNRRNQDLSLNRLISLGVFKFVKIRFDETDTAQNKLNAYYYLTPTEKKSIRFEVSGLTQSNDANGGQVSVNWRNRNIFRGAELLTTTVYFGYLRQYLGQGQYTNTTKLGADISLFVPRVIGPVQFQTNSGFIPKTRFNIGYEFFNQSNEYTLNSFKAGFAYIWKESITKEHTLEIFRVILVNPTHIDSLYQLQLDTNIVLARSIERTFIIGPAYNFNFNSQLKPNHNKNNYYFNGNIDLSANILGIASGANVQKTGVQNTILNVPYSQYIRGEIDFRHYLSFSQYTVLASRITGGMGYAYGNSYTMPFVKEFFVGGANDIRAFRSRSLGPGSYYAGNKATTFVADQPGDIKMEINSELRFKLFSFFRWAFFVDAGNDWTLRYDSSRVGSQFTNKWPSQIAVGIGTGLRLDISILLLRLDLGIPVREPWLTSSNKWVFDSKNSVINFAIGYPF
;
A
#
# COMPACT_ATOMS: atom_id res chain seq x y z
N MET A 1 19.15 44.01 8.28
CA MET A 1 19.41 43.25 9.53
C MET A 1 18.55 43.82 10.65
N LYS A 2 17.41 43.21 10.94
CA LYS A 2 16.61 43.32 12.19
C LYS A 2 15.25 42.65 11.93
N GLY A 3 15.18 41.33 12.06
CA GLY A 3 13.94 40.57 11.86
C GLY A 3 13.99 39.12 12.38
N SER A 4 15.14 38.67 12.90
CA SER A 4 15.37 37.26 13.22
C SER A 4 15.04 36.84 14.67
N ASN A 5 14.80 37.80 15.61
CA ASN A 5 14.66 37.44 17.04
C ASN A 5 13.21 37.19 17.49
N TYR A 6 12.20 37.54 16.68
CA TYR A 6 10.80 37.36 17.09
C TYR A 6 10.30 35.93 16.86
N SER A 7 10.87 35.20 15.89
CA SER A 7 10.47 33.80 15.61
C SER A 7 10.94 32.82 16.68
N VAL A 8 12.11 33.04 17.26
CA VAL A 8 12.66 32.25 18.36
C VAL A 8 11.91 32.53 19.67
N LEU A 9 11.51 33.80 19.91
CA LEU A 9 10.72 34.18 21.06
C LEU A 9 9.31 33.57 21.05
N LEU A 10 8.70 33.46 19.86
CA LEU A 10 7.37 32.82 19.70
C LEU A 10 7.42 31.31 19.96
N LEU A 11 8.52 30.63 19.63
CA LEU A 11 8.71 29.21 19.92
C LEU A 11 8.94 28.94 21.42
N PHE A 12 9.54 29.86 22.14
CA PHE A 12 9.77 29.77 23.59
C PHE A 12 8.56 30.21 24.44
N CYS A 13 7.70 31.07 23.92
CA CYS A 13 6.48 31.51 24.63
C CYS A 13 5.35 30.48 24.56
N LEU A 14 5.33 29.57 23.55
CA LEU A 14 4.30 28.53 23.47
C LEU A 14 4.22 27.59 24.69
N PRO A 15 5.33 27.12 25.30
CA PRO A 15 5.26 26.25 26.49
C PRO A 15 4.81 26.98 27.73
N VAL A 16 5.05 28.28 27.87
CA VAL A 16 4.68 29.08 29.08
C VAL A 16 3.15 29.26 29.19
N PHE A 17 2.45 29.37 28.07
CA PHE A 17 0.97 29.44 28.03
C PHE A 17 0.29 28.14 28.47
N PHE A 18 0.92 26.99 28.33
CA PHE A 18 0.35 25.71 28.74
C PHE A 18 0.53 25.37 30.22
N TYR A 19 1.45 26.02 30.91
CA TYR A 19 1.69 25.77 32.34
C TYR A 19 0.59 26.35 33.27
N SER A 20 -0.22 27.29 32.80
CA SER A 20 -1.28 27.94 33.56
C SER A 20 -2.64 27.22 33.55
N CYS A 21 -2.84 26.20 32.71
CA CYS A 21 -4.12 25.50 32.63
C CYS A 21 -4.09 24.19 33.40
N SER A 22 -4.88 24.08 34.48
CA SER A 22 -5.06 22.81 35.20
C SER A 22 -5.75 21.76 34.36
N GLU A 23 -5.17 20.53 34.29
CA GLU A 23 -5.78 19.37 33.61
C GLU A 23 -7.13 18.94 34.23
N THR A 24 -7.38 19.37 35.47
CA THR A 24 -8.57 18.97 36.25
C THR A 24 -9.61 20.10 36.40
N LYS A 25 -9.45 21.19 35.66
CA LYS A 25 -10.33 22.36 35.75
C LYS A 25 -11.81 22.09 35.40
N SER A 26 -12.04 21.18 34.46
CA SER A 26 -13.40 20.84 33.97
C SER A 26 -14.09 19.74 34.77
N LEU A 27 -13.46 19.20 35.81
CA LEU A 27 -14.04 18.14 36.65
C LEU A 27 -15.04 18.73 37.63
N GLU A 28 -16.16 18.03 37.84
CA GLU A 28 -17.14 18.33 38.90
C GLU A 28 -16.62 17.87 40.26
N GLU A 29 -17.27 18.32 41.32
CA GLU A 29 -16.91 17.90 42.67
C GLU A 29 -17.10 16.36 42.84
N GLY A 30 -16.16 15.70 43.47
CA GLY A 30 -16.14 14.23 43.60
C GLY A 30 -15.63 13.44 42.38
N GLN A 31 -15.36 14.11 41.23
CA GLN A 31 -14.82 13.43 40.06
C GLN A 31 -13.28 13.46 40.07
N TYR A 32 -12.70 12.35 39.58
CA TYR A 32 -11.26 12.17 39.42
C TYR A 32 -10.91 11.92 37.95
N LEU A 33 -9.82 12.60 37.50
CA LEU A 33 -9.25 12.33 36.17
C LEU A 33 -8.53 11.01 36.21
N TYR A 34 -8.88 10.10 35.26
CA TYR A 34 -8.17 8.86 35.10
C TYR A 34 -6.78 9.10 34.51
N ASN A 35 -5.77 8.85 35.34
CA ASN A 35 -4.38 9.09 34.97
C ASN A 35 -3.71 7.88 34.30
N GLY A 36 -4.47 6.78 34.10
CA GLY A 36 -4.00 5.54 33.51
C GLY A 36 -3.78 4.42 34.53
N ALA A 37 -3.24 3.32 34.06
CA ALA A 37 -2.92 2.19 34.91
C ALA A 37 -1.52 1.68 34.67
N SER A 38 -0.92 1.08 35.69
CA SER A 38 0.32 0.31 35.63
C SER A 38 0.04 -1.16 35.95
N ILE A 39 0.82 -2.06 35.32
CA ILE A 39 0.74 -3.49 35.55
C ILE A 39 2.05 -3.94 36.18
N LYS A 40 1.97 -4.57 37.34
CA LYS A 40 3.06 -5.28 38.00
C LYS A 40 2.85 -6.78 37.82
N ILE A 41 3.90 -7.50 37.48
CA ILE A 41 3.84 -8.97 37.37
C ILE A 41 4.81 -9.54 38.40
N ASN A 42 4.29 -10.31 39.32
CA ASN A 42 5.03 -11.10 40.27
C ASN A 42 4.92 -12.56 39.83
N ALA A 43 6.00 -13.11 39.32
CA ALA A 43 6.04 -14.48 38.80
C ALA A 43 6.81 -15.39 39.75
N LEU A 44 6.21 -16.51 40.11
CA LEU A 44 6.80 -17.60 40.89
C LEU A 44 6.61 -18.94 40.13
N PRO A 45 7.69 -19.50 39.52
CA PRO A 45 9.08 -19.05 39.47
C PRO A 45 9.31 -17.80 38.59
N PRO A 46 10.42 -17.06 38.74
CA PRO A 46 10.70 -15.89 37.95
C PRO A 46 10.74 -16.19 36.46
N ILE A 47 10.14 -15.29 35.66
CA ILE A 47 10.14 -15.38 34.18
C ILE A 47 11.18 -14.40 33.59
N SER A 48 11.65 -14.66 32.36
CA SER A 48 12.61 -13.76 31.69
C SER A 48 12.04 -12.34 31.54
N ARG A 49 12.92 -11.34 31.56
CA ARG A 49 12.54 -9.91 31.39
C ARG A 49 11.77 -9.68 30.07
N SER A 50 12.18 -10.35 29.00
CA SER A 50 11.51 -10.28 27.70
C SER A 50 10.07 -10.79 27.77
N LYS A 51 9.85 -11.96 28.40
CA LYS A 51 8.52 -12.57 28.59
C LYS A 51 7.63 -11.72 29.47
N SER A 52 8.17 -11.19 30.58
CA SER A 52 7.47 -10.26 31.46
C SER A 52 7.06 -8.97 30.74
N SER A 53 7.95 -8.36 29.96
CA SER A 53 7.68 -7.16 29.18
C SER A 53 6.61 -7.40 28.09
N ALA A 54 6.68 -8.52 27.37
CA ALA A 54 5.68 -8.89 26.38
C ALA A 54 4.29 -9.08 27.01
N LEU A 55 4.22 -9.79 28.15
CA LEU A 55 2.97 -10.01 28.88
C LEU A 55 2.39 -8.69 29.42
N LYS A 56 3.22 -7.81 29.99
CA LYS A 56 2.81 -6.46 30.42
C LYS A 56 2.21 -5.66 29.28
N THR A 57 2.85 -5.67 28.11
CA THR A 57 2.39 -4.93 26.92
C THR A 57 1.05 -5.48 26.45
N GLU A 58 0.89 -6.81 26.41
CA GLU A 58 -0.35 -7.47 26.06
C GLU A 58 -1.49 -7.09 27.00
N LEU A 59 -1.28 -7.24 28.30
CA LEU A 59 -2.27 -6.91 29.32
C LEU A 59 -2.63 -5.42 29.34
N ALA A 60 -1.66 -4.52 29.20
CA ALA A 60 -1.89 -3.09 29.11
C ALA A 60 -2.73 -2.69 27.88
N GLY A 61 -2.62 -3.44 26.80
CA GLY A 61 -3.43 -3.27 25.59
C GLY A 61 -4.93 -3.50 25.81
N LEU A 62 -5.30 -4.28 26.79
CA LEU A 62 -6.69 -4.65 27.11
C LEU A 62 -7.40 -3.61 27.99
N LEU A 63 -6.68 -2.78 28.73
CA LEU A 63 -7.24 -1.83 29.68
C LEU A 63 -8.14 -0.79 29.01
N ARG A 64 -9.32 -0.55 29.59
CA ARG A 64 -10.30 0.45 29.16
C ARG A 64 -10.89 1.16 30.39
N PRO A 65 -11.20 2.48 30.30
CA PRO A 65 -10.85 3.38 29.22
C PRO A 65 -9.33 3.64 29.15
N LYS A 66 -8.83 4.13 28.00
CA LYS A 66 -7.47 4.65 27.91
C LYS A 66 -7.44 6.05 28.52
N PRO A 67 -6.37 6.45 29.24
CA PRO A 67 -6.23 7.82 29.71
C PRO A 67 -6.11 8.79 28.53
N ASN A 68 -6.37 10.09 28.80
CA ASN A 68 -6.13 11.13 27.81
C ASN A 68 -4.69 11.08 27.27
N GLY A 69 -4.54 11.24 25.96
CA GLY A 69 -3.25 11.13 25.29
C GLY A 69 -2.25 12.20 25.75
N THR A 70 -0.99 11.80 25.97
CA THR A 70 0.10 12.71 26.34
C THR A 70 1.09 12.89 25.20
N PHE A 71 1.63 14.12 25.08
CA PHE A 71 2.76 14.44 24.22
C PHE A 71 3.84 15.11 25.09
N LEU A 72 5.03 14.54 25.12
CA LEU A 72 6.12 14.96 26.03
C LEU A 72 5.66 15.11 27.50
N GLY A 73 4.77 14.21 27.95
CA GLY A 73 4.23 14.24 29.31
C GLY A 73 3.06 15.20 29.55
N ILE A 74 2.70 16.01 28.57
CA ILE A 74 1.62 17.03 28.66
C ILE A 74 0.39 16.54 27.90
N ARG A 75 -0.81 16.67 28.47
CA ARG A 75 -2.10 16.33 27.85
C ARG A 75 -2.64 17.49 27.02
N ILE A 76 -1.97 17.82 25.92
CA ILE A 76 -2.27 19.00 25.09
C ILE A 76 -3.75 19.06 24.70
N LYS A 77 -4.35 17.97 24.27
CA LYS A 77 -5.76 17.94 23.86
C LYS A 77 -6.72 18.20 25.02
N LEU A 78 -6.42 17.68 26.21
CA LEU A 78 -7.20 17.94 27.40
C LEU A 78 -7.06 19.41 27.83
N LEU A 79 -5.87 19.99 27.74
CA LEU A 79 -5.64 21.40 28.00
C LEU A 79 -6.42 22.30 27.02
N LEU A 80 -6.41 21.97 25.72
CA LEU A 80 -7.22 22.70 24.72
C LEU A 80 -8.72 22.62 25.03
N TYR A 81 -9.20 21.44 25.44
CA TYR A 81 -10.58 21.25 25.86
C TYR A 81 -10.93 22.14 27.06
N ASN A 82 -10.07 22.19 28.09
CA ASN A 82 -10.29 22.97 29.29
C ASN A 82 -10.17 24.47 29.03
N MET A 83 -9.26 24.89 28.14
CA MET A 83 -9.02 26.31 27.81
C MET A 83 -10.20 26.89 27.00
N ALA A 84 -10.78 26.14 26.09
CA ALA A 84 -11.86 26.64 25.26
C ALA A 84 -13.18 26.88 26.00
N GLY A 85 -13.37 26.28 27.20
CA GLY A 85 -14.60 26.40 28.00
C GLY A 85 -15.83 25.85 27.25
N LYS A 86 -17.04 26.09 27.77
CA LYS A 86 -18.29 25.66 27.10
C LYS A 86 -18.60 26.60 25.94
N PRO A 87 -18.69 26.09 24.66
CA PRO A 87 -18.99 26.94 23.51
C PRO A 87 -20.47 27.33 23.50
N LYS A 88 -20.77 28.57 23.13
CA LYS A 88 -22.16 29.03 22.93
C LYS A 88 -22.71 28.75 21.52
N GLY A 89 -21.88 28.21 20.58
CA GLY A 89 -22.26 27.93 19.20
C GLY A 89 -21.09 27.32 18.41
N LYS A 90 -21.27 27.07 17.10
CA LYS A 90 -20.30 26.43 16.19
C LYS A 90 -19.16 27.38 15.73
N GLY A 91 -18.54 28.13 16.64
CA GLY A 91 -17.43 29.04 16.36
C GLY A 91 -16.06 28.41 16.68
N LEU A 92 -15.00 29.29 16.76
CA LEU A 92 -13.62 28.91 17.03
C LEU A 92 -13.48 28.10 18.34
N ARG A 93 -14.18 28.50 19.41
CA ARG A 93 -14.18 27.78 20.70
C ARG A 93 -14.75 26.36 20.56
N TYR A 94 -15.80 26.17 19.74
CA TYR A 94 -16.32 24.84 19.43
C TYR A 94 -15.31 23.99 18.70
N LEU A 95 -14.61 24.53 17.68
CA LEU A 95 -13.58 23.85 16.94
C LEU A 95 -12.43 23.41 17.85
N ILE A 96 -11.95 24.30 18.72
CA ILE A 96 -10.88 23.99 19.67
C ILE A 96 -11.31 22.92 20.68
N ARG A 97 -12.53 22.99 21.22
CA ARG A 97 -13.02 22.06 22.23
C ARG A 97 -13.40 20.71 21.67
N GLU A 98 -14.26 20.68 20.63
CA GLU A 98 -14.90 19.44 20.17
C GLU A 98 -14.13 18.74 19.03
N LYS A 99 -13.30 19.48 18.27
CA LYS A 99 -12.52 18.92 17.15
C LYS A 99 -11.06 18.71 17.49
N LEU A 100 -10.44 19.62 18.19
CA LEU A 100 -9.02 19.56 18.56
C LEU A 100 -8.81 19.07 19.99
N GLY A 101 -9.73 19.41 20.91
CA GLY A 101 -9.71 19.00 22.31
C GLY A 101 -10.18 17.56 22.51
N GLU A 102 -9.93 17.05 23.70
CA GLU A 102 -10.39 15.75 24.18
C GLU A 102 -10.97 15.92 25.59
N PRO A 103 -12.22 15.46 25.83
CA PRO A 103 -12.82 15.58 27.17
C PRO A 103 -12.03 14.77 28.19
N PRO A 104 -12.09 15.14 29.50
CA PRO A 104 -11.41 14.40 30.56
C PRO A 104 -11.97 12.97 30.64
N VAL A 105 -11.10 11.99 30.67
CA VAL A 105 -11.46 10.60 30.93
C VAL A 105 -11.62 10.45 32.46
N LEU A 106 -12.84 10.17 32.90
CA LEU A 106 -13.14 10.03 34.32
C LEU A 106 -12.74 8.65 34.84
N ALA A 107 -12.22 8.62 36.06
CA ALA A 107 -11.95 7.37 36.77
C ALA A 107 -13.28 6.75 37.24
N SER A 108 -13.49 5.46 36.91
CA SER A 108 -14.64 4.68 37.34
C SER A 108 -14.16 3.40 38.03
N TYR A 109 -14.53 3.19 39.27
CA TYR A 109 -14.18 1.98 40.01
C TYR A 109 -14.75 0.72 39.33
N THR A 110 -15.99 0.77 38.87
CA THR A 110 -16.63 -0.34 38.13
C THR A 110 -15.84 -0.71 36.88
N ALA A 111 -15.33 0.30 36.12
CA ALA A 111 -14.52 0.04 34.95
C ALA A 111 -13.15 -0.57 35.31
N MET A 112 -12.57 -0.16 36.43
CA MET A 112 -11.31 -0.72 36.91
C MET A 112 -11.45 -2.15 37.41
N GLU A 113 -12.54 -2.49 38.12
CA GLU A 113 -12.85 -3.88 38.52
C GLU A 113 -13.11 -4.76 37.32
N LYS A 114 -13.84 -4.27 36.31
CA LYS A 114 -14.02 -4.99 35.04
C LYS A 114 -12.68 -5.28 34.34
N ASN A 115 -11.76 -4.31 34.35
CA ASN A 115 -10.41 -4.55 33.84
C ASN A 115 -9.68 -5.65 34.61
N ARG A 116 -9.78 -5.70 35.94
CA ARG A 116 -9.19 -6.75 36.78
C ARG A 116 -9.63 -8.14 36.29
N THR A 117 -10.93 -8.32 36.12
CA THR A 117 -11.50 -9.58 35.61
C THR A 117 -11.02 -9.91 34.18
N VAL A 118 -10.94 -8.91 33.32
CA VAL A 118 -10.42 -9.08 31.94
C VAL A 118 -8.95 -9.51 31.94
N LEU A 119 -8.14 -8.93 32.82
CA LEU A 119 -6.72 -9.27 32.95
C LEU A 119 -6.54 -10.69 33.45
N GLN A 120 -7.30 -11.10 34.49
CA GLN A 120 -7.29 -12.44 35.02
C GLN A 120 -7.70 -13.49 33.97
N ASN A 121 -8.83 -13.29 33.30
CA ASN A 121 -9.26 -14.16 32.20
C ASN A 121 -8.22 -14.25 31.08
N ARG A 122 -7.50 -13.17 30.82
CA ARG A 122 -6.43 -13.19 29.81
C ARG A 122 -5.24 -14.02 30.23
N LEU A 123 -4.86 -13.99 31.50
CA LEU A 123 -3.79 -14.80 32.05
C LEU A 123 -4.19 -16.29 32.04
N GLU A 124 -5.41 -16.64 32.44
CA GLU A 124 -5.96 -17.98 32.32
C GLU A 124 -5.95 -18.49 30.87
N ASN A 125 -6.37 -17.65 29.92
CA ASN A 125 -6.33 -17.95 28.48
C ASN A 125 -4.89 -18.14 27.94
N ARG A 126 -3.89 -17.67 28.68
CA ARG A 126 -2.46 -17.88 28.41
C ARG A 126 -1.87 -19.05 29.18
N GLY A 127 -2.68 -19.80 29.95
CA GLY A 127 -2.25 -20.98 30.68
C GLY A 127 -1.66 -20.68 32.07
N TYR A 128 -1.92 -19.51 32.63
CA TYR A 128 -1.62 -19.22 34.03
C TYR A 128 -2.86 -19.48 34.86
N PHE A 129 -3.18 -20.77 35.15
CA PHE A 129 -4.42 -21.15 35.84
C PHE A 129 -4.36 -20.95 37.38
N LYS A 130 -3.17 -20.68 37.94
CA LYS A 130 -2.97 -20.30 39.32
C LYS A 130 -2.48 -18.86 39.36
N ASP A 131 -3.36 -17.94 39.02
CA ASP A 131 -3.07 -16.51 38.99
C ASP A 131 -4.09 -15.73 39.82
N THR A 132 -3.69 -14.60 40.30
CA THR A 132 -4.56 -13.62 40.96
C THR A 132 -4.19 -12.22 40.49
N VAL A 133 -5.21 -11.42 40.18
CA VAL A 133 -5.01 -10.00 39.83
C VAL A 133 -5.64 -9.14 40.91
N ILE A 134 -4.82 -8.35 41.57
CA ILE A 134 -5.21 -7.41 42.63
C ILE A 134 -5.26 -5.99 42.02
N LEU A 135 -6.31 -5.26 42.37
CA LEU A 135 -6.47 -3.85 41.99
C LEU A 135 -6.19 -2.94 43.18
N ASP A 136 -5.21 -2.06 43.03
CA ASP A 136 -4.95 -0.95 43.94
C ASP A 136 -5.14 0.39 43.22
N THR A 137 -5.41 1.46 43.98
CA THR A 137 -5.61 2.79 43.43
C THR A 137 -4.71 3.82 44.13
N ILE A 138 -4.13 4.72 43.35
CA ILE A 138 -3.32 5.84 43.86
C ILE A 138 -3.98 7.15 43.49
N TYR A 139 -4.23 7.98 44.51
CA TYR A 139 -4.75 9.32 44.37
C TYR A 139 -3.61 10.37 44.44
N LYS A 140 -3.59 11.29 43.49
CA LYS A 140 -2.72 12.46 43.50
C LYS A 140 -3.55 13.72 43.22
N GLY A 141 -4.04 14.37 44.24
CA GLY A 141 -5.03 15.46 44.13
C GLY A 141 -6.30 14.93 43.46
N ARG A 142 -6.74 15.56 42.36
CA ARG A 142 -7.90 15.16 41.59
C ARG A 142 -7.57 14.17 40.42
N LYS A 143 -6.45 13.46 40.52
CA LYS A 143 -6.04 12.41 39.55
C LYS A 143 -6.02 11.05 40.23
N LEU A 144 -6.53 10.01 39.55
CA LEU A 144 -6.55 8.63 40.01
C LEU A 144 -5.83 7.73 39.03
N SER A 145 -4.90 6.92 39.53
CA SER A 145 -4.19 5.89 38.78
C SER A 145 -4.53 4.51 39.35
N ALA A 146 -4.73 3.51 38.50
CA ALA A 146 -4.90 2.11 38.91
C ALA A 146 -3.55 1.37 38.85
N ILE A 147 -3.35 0.44 39.78
CA ILE A 147 -2.25 -0.52 39.76
C ILE A 147 -2.86 -1.91 39.77
N TYR A 148 -2.56 -2.69 38.73
CA TYR A 148 -2.93 -4.09 38.66
C TYR A 148 -1.69 -4.93 38.98
N THR A 149 -1.70 -5.63 40.10
CA THR A 149 -0.65 -6.59 40.48
C THR A 149 -1.12 -7.98 40.11
N ALA A 150 -0.45 -8.59 39.14
CA ALA A 150 -0.72 -9.95 38.69
C ALA A 150 0.30 -10.91 39.33
N ASP A 151 -0.14 -11.70 40.28
CA ASP A 151 0.63 -12.79 40.87
C ASP A 151 0.39 -14.06 40.04
N ILE A 152 1.42 -14.50 39.32
CA ILE A 152 1.32 -15.61 38.37
C ILE A 152 2.22 -16.77 38.76
N GLY A 153 1.68 -17.97 38.64
CA GLY A 153 2.44 -19.20 38.78
C GLY A 153 3.18 -19.60 37.49
N LYS A 154 3.71 -20.82 37.48
CA LYS A 154 4.29 -21.39 36.27
C LYS A 154 3.20 -21.59 35.20
N GLN A 155 3.50 -21.21 33.98
CA GLN A 155 2.63 -21.38 32.81
C GLN A 155 2.49 -22.88 32.50
N TYR A 156 1.27 -23.35 32.35
CA TYR A 156 0.96 -24.75 31.98
C TYR A 156 1.45 -25.02 30.54
N THR A 157 1.98 -26.25 30.33
CA THR A 157 2.48 -26.71 29.03
C THR A 157 1.69 -27.95 28.57
N ILE A 158 1.58 -28.12 27.25
CA ILE A 158 0.89 -29.23 26.63
C ILE A 158 1.72 -30.50 26.83
N ARG A 159 1.18 -31.50 27.57
CA ARG A 159 1.81 -32.80 27.78
C ARG A 159 1.50 -33.75 26.63
N ASN A 160 0.23 -33.87 26.28
CA ASN A 160 -0.22 -34.78 25.23
C ASN A 160 -1.37 -34.20 24.41
N ILE A 161 -1.50 -34.69 23.16
CA ILE A 161 -2.56 -34.25 22.24
C ILE A 161 -3.18 -35.50 21.63
N THR A 162 -4.46 -35.73 21.92
CA THR A 162 -5.22 -36.88 21.44
C THR A 162 -6.20 -36.40 20.36
N TYR A 163 -6.16 -37.04 19.20
CA TYR A 163 -7.05 -36.79 18.08
C TYR A 163 -8.21 -37.79 18.05
N PRO A 164 -9.34 -37.51 17.38
CA PRO A 164 -10.45 -38.42 17.26
C PRO A 164 -10.02 -39.75 16.63
N SER A 165 -10.41 -40.87 17.23
CA SER A 165 -10.08 -42.23 16.77
C SER A 165 -11.29 -43.00 16.22
N SER A 166 -12.44 -42.36 16.05
CA SER A 166 -13.63 -42.95 15.48
C SER A 166 -13.40 -43.39 14.01
N PRO A 167 -14.02 -44.51 13.56
CA PRO A 167 -13.82 -45.02 12.20
C PRO A 167 -14.46 -44.18 11.09
N ASP A 168 -15.21 -43.14 11.42
CA ASP A 168 -15.81 -42.24 10.43
C ASP A 168 -14.78 -41.46 9.65
N SER A 169 -15.12 -41.09 8.41
CA SER A 169 -14.22 -40.41 7.49
C SER A 169 -13.77 -39.01 7.97
N LEU A 170 -14.63 -38.29 8.70
CA LEU A 170 -14.33 -36.98 9.24
C LEU A 170 -13.26 -37.07 10.36
N SER A 171 -13.44 -38.01 11.30
CA SER A 171 -12.47 -38.25 12.37
C SER A 171 -11.11 -38.69 11.83
N GLN A 172 -11.10 -39.58 10.82
CA GLN A 172 -9.87 -40.00 10.16
C GLN A 172 -9.15 -38.82 9.47
N GLU A 173 -9.89 -37.96 8.78
CA GLU A 173 -9.29 -36.79 8.10
C GLU A 173 -8.71 -35.77 9.11
N ILE A 174 -9.40 -35.54 10.25
CA ILE A 174 -8.87 -34.70 11.33
C ILE A 174 -7.58 -35.33 11.90
N SER A 175 -7.54 -36.64 12.10
CA SER A 175 -6.35 -37.34 12.61
C SER A 175 -5.16 -37.30 11.65
N ARG A 176 -5.39 -37.36 10.32
CA ARG A 176 -4.33 -37.18 9.29
C ARG A 176 -3.69 -35.80 9.35
N MET A 177 -4.39 -34.80 9.87
CA MET A 177 -3.88 -33.44 9.99
C MET A 177 -2.99 -33.22 11.20
N ALA A 178 -2.83 -34.20 12.09
CA ALA A 178 -2.06 -34.09 13.35
C ALA A 178 -0.63 -33.59 13.13
N GLY A 179 0.05 -34.07 12.08
CA GLY A 179 1.43 -33.62 11.73
C GLY A 179 1.58 -32.14 11.37
N LYS A 180 0.48 -31.47 11.01
CA LYS A 180 0.43 -30.04 10.67
C LYS A 180 -0.26 -29.20 11.74
N SER A 181 -0.47 -29.74 12.94
CA SER A 181 -1.14 -29.05 14.04
C SER A 181 -0.35 -27.83 14.51
N LEU A 182 -1.10 -26.78 14.88
CA LEU A 182 -0.55 -25.61 15.59
C LEU A 182 -0.28 -25.93 17.08
N LEU A 183 -0.88 -27.00 17.60
CA LEU A 183 -0.64 -27.48 18.96
C LEU A 183 0.53 -28.47 18.93
N LYS A 184 1.52 -28.27 19.79
CA LYS A 184 2.68 -29.14 19.90
C LYS A 184 2.91 -29.54 21.37
N LYS A 185 3.37 -30.76 21.59
CA LYS A 185 3.82 -31.22 22.89
C LYS A 185 4.98 -30.35 23.39
N GLY A 186 4.90 -29.90 24.64
CA GLY A 186 5.87 -29.02 25.27
C GLY A 186 5.58 -27.52 25.08
N ASP A 187 4.71 -27.14 24.14
CA ASP A 187 4.33 -25.71 23.95
C ASP A 187 3.47 -25.24 25.14
N PRO A 188 3.56 -23.94 25.48
CA PRO A 188 2.69 -23.32 26.46
C PRO A 188 1.21 -23.39 26.06
N TYR A 189 0.33 -23.64 27.00
CA TYR A 189 -1.11 -23.52 26.79
C TYR A 189 -1.46 -22.09 26.31
N ASN A 190 -2.27 -22.02 25.28
CA ASN A 190 -2.74 -20.76 24.73
C ASN A 190 -4.08 -20.93 23.99
N LEU A 191 -5.14 -20.33 24.54
CA LEU A 191 -6.49 -20.44 23.97
C LEU A 191 -6.58 -19.84 22.54
N ASP A 192 -5.76 -18.83 22.22
CA ASP A 192 -5.76 -18.25 20.87
C ASP A 192 -5.23 -19.26 19.84
N ILE A 193 -4.20 -20.04 20.19
CA ILE A 193 -3.67 -21.11 19.34
C ILE A 193 -4.71 -22.23 19.18
N ILE A 194 -5.43 -22.58 20.26
CA ILE A 194 -6.51 -23.56 20.23
C ILE A 194 -7.64 -23.12 19.27
N LYS A 195 -8.06 -21.86 19.33
CA LYS A 195 -9.05 -21.29 18.41
C LYS A 195 -8.55 -21.32 16.97
N ASN A 196 -7.30 -20.96 16.75
CA ASN A 196 -6.68 -20.99 15.42
C ASN A 196 -6.58 -22.42 14.87
N GLU A 197 -6.29 -23.41 15.71
CA GLU A 197 -6.26 -24.81 15.32
C GLU A 197 -7.65 -25.29 14.85
N ARG A 198 -8.71 -24.96 15.60
CA ARG A 198 -10.09 -25.26 15.17
C ARG A 198 -10.42 -24.61 13.81
N THR A 199 -10.03 -23.36 13.61
CA THR A 199 -10.23 -22.65 12.33
C THR A 199 -9.41 -23.29 11.21
N ARG A 200 -8.19 -23.74 11.49
CA ARG A 200 -7.33 -24.42 10.52
C ARG A 200 -7.96 -25.76 10.07
N ILE A 201 -8.48 -26.53 11.02
CA ILE A 201 -9.17 -27.79 10.74
C ILE A 201 -10.43 -27.55 9.91
N ASP A 202 -11.27 -26.58 10.28
CA ASP A 202 -12.45 -26.17 9.52
C ASP A 202 -12.10 -25.80 8.06
N ALA A 203 -11.10 -24.95 7.88
CA ALA A 203 -10.66 -24.53 6.55
C ALA A 203 -10.19 -25.71 5.68
N HIS A 204 -9.49 -26.68 6.27
CA HIS A 204 -9.05 -27.88 5.56
C HIS A 204 -10.21 -28.79 5.19
N LEU A 205 -11.09 -29.10 6.15
CA LEU A 205 -12.24 -29.97 5.93
C LEU A 205 -13.18 -29.42 4.86
N LYS A 206 -13.40 -28.10 4.82
CA LYS A 206 -14.15 -27.44 3.76
C LYS A 206 -13.47 -27.53 2.38
N GLN A 207 -12.16 -27.72 2.32
CA GLN A 207 -11.46 -28.03 1.06
C GLN A 207 -11.60 -29.50 0.64
N LYS A 208 -12.04 -30.37 1.55
CA LYS A 208 -12.25 -31.81 1.34
C LYS A 208 -13.72 -32.20 1.14
N GLY A 209 -14.62 -31.22 1.07
CA GLY A 209 -16.03 -31.47 0.79
C GLY A 209 -16.96 -31.44 2.00
N TYR A 210 -16.47 -31.25 3.21
CA TYR A 210 -17.32 -31.18 4.40
C TYR A 210 -17.99 -29.79 4.51
N TYR A 211 -19.02 -29.56 3.71
CA TYR A 211 -19.65 -28.24 3.55
C TYR A 211 -20.25 -27.71 4.86
N TYR A 212 -20.97 -28.56 5.61
CA TYR A 212 -21.65 -28.15 6.84
C TYR A 212 -20.75 -28.10 8.08
N PHE A 213 -19.53 -28.64 8.02
CA PHE A 213 -18.61 -28.56 9.15
C PHE A 213 -18.29 -27.11 9.52
N ARG A 214 -18.24 -26.83 10.82
CA ARG A 214 -17.85 -25.54 11.39
C ARG A 214 -16.81 -25.73 12.47
N ALA A 215 -15.95 -24.75 12.68
CA ALA A 215 -14.97 -24.77 13.77
C ALA A 215 -15.63 -25.01 15.15
N ASP A 216 -16.91 -24.62 15.31
CA ASP A 216 -17.67 -24.82 16.55
C ASP A 216 -18.14 -26.27 16.77
N ASP A 217 -18.15 -27.12 15.76
CA ASP A 217 -18.45 -28.54 15.89
C ASP A 217 -17.30 -29.32 16.54
N LEU A 218 -16.09 -28.74 16.54
CA LEU A 218 -14.91 -29.30 17.18
C LEU A 218 -14.71 -28.68 18.56
N LEU A 219 -14.63 -29.53 19.59
CA LEU A 219 -14.27 -29.17 20.96
C LEU A 219 -12.85 -29.64 21.24
N ILE A 220 -12.00 -28.79 21.78
CA ILE A 220 -10.70 -29.19 22.32
C ILE A 220 -10.82 -29.12 23.86
N ARG A 221 -10.87 -30.25 24.48
CA ARG A 221 -10.90 -30.38 25.95
C ARG A 221 -9.48 -30.27 26.46
N ALA A 222 -9.29 -29.45 27.48
CA ALA A 222 -8.03 -29.31 28.20
C ALA A 222 -8.18 -29.84 29.61
N ASP A 223 -7.47 -30.89 29.94
CA ASP A 223 -7.39 -31.45 31.29
C ASP A 223 -6.12 -30.93 31.98
N SER A 224 -6.29 -30.05 32.95
CA SER A 224 -5.20 -29.43 33.73
C SER A 224 -4.95 -30.16 35.07
N THR A 225 -5.63 -31.27 35.33
CA THR A 225 -5.50 -32.04 36.58
C THR A 225 -4.41 -33.09 36.52
N VAL A 226 -3.72 -33.21 35.39
CA VAL A 226 -2.71 -34.24 35.11
C VAL A 226 -1.39 -34.10 35.88
N GLY A 227 -1.25 -33.07 36.70
CA GLY A 227 -0.04 -32.78 37.50
C GLY A 227 1.02 -31.94 36.76
N ASP A 228 2.11 -31.63 37.48
CA ASP A 228 3.31 -30.93 36.97
C ASP A 228 3.06 -29.64 36.18
N GLN A 229 1.91 -28.99 36.39
CA GLN A 229 1.46 -27.81 35.61
C GLN A 229 1.46 -28.13 34.11
N GLN A 230 0.92 -29.28 33.77
CA GLN A 230 0.74 -29.74 32.39
C GLN A 230 -0.75 -29.85 32.04
N VAL A 231 -1.02 -29.93 30.74
CA VAL A 231 -2.38 -30.06 30.21
C VAL A 231 -2.39 -31.13 29.13
N ASP A 232 -3.35 -32.08 29.27
CA ASP A 232 -3.67 -33.00 28.18
C ASP A 232 -4.79 -32.40 27.30
N MET A 233 -4.56 -32.37 26.00
CA MET A 233 -5.49 -31.85 25.02
C MET A 233 -6.19 -33.00 24.31
N THR A 234 -7.52 -33.02 24.30
CA THR A 234 -8.30 -34.02 23.56
C THR A 234 -9.24 -33.30 22.56
N LEU A 235 -9.00 -33.55 21.29
CA LEU A 235 -9.87 -33.06 20.23
C LEU A 235 -11.05 -34.05 20.08
N VAL A 236 -12.26 -33.53 20.17
CA VAL A 236 -13.50 -34.33 20.02
C VAL A 236 -14.51 -33.56 19.16
N ILE A 237 -15.25 -34.29 18.34
CA ILE A 237 -16.43 -33.75 17.67
C ILE A 237 -17.55 -33.72 18.71
N LYS A 238 -18.28 -32.58 18.77
CA LYS A 238 -19.37 -32.45 19.75
C LYS A 238 -20.49 -33.47 19.48
N LYS A 239 -21.04 -34.06 20.54
CA LYS A 239 -22.14 -35.01 20.43
C LYS A 239 -23.42 -34.40 19.81
N SER A 240 -23.58 -33.09 19.91
CA SER A 240 -24.71 -32.32 19.32
C SER A 240 -24.53 -31.97 17.85
N THR A 241 -23.44 -32.43 17.21
CA THR A 241 -23.17 -32.18 15.80
C THR A 241 -24.15 -32.95 14.91
N SER A 242 -24.75 -32.29 13.93
CA SER A 242 -25.74 -32.89 13.05
C SER A 242 -25.11 -33.92 12.09
N PRO A 243 -25.86 -34.94 11.63
CA PRO A 243 -25.33 -35.99 10.74
C PRO A 243 -24.77 -35.45 9.40
N GLU A 244 -25.27 -34.30 8.89
CA GLU A 244 -24.83 -33.69 7.64
C GLU A 244 -23.35 -33.23 7.70
N VAL A 245 -22.84 -32.94 8.88
CA VAL A 245 -21.45 -32.51 9.13
C VAL A 245 -20.44 -33.60 8.76
N PHE A 246 -20.83 -34.88 8.88
CA PHE A 246 -19.98 -36.04 8.59
C PHE A 246 -19.91 -36.40 7.09
N LYS A 247 -20.73 -35.75 6.25
CA LYS A 247 -20.89 -36.07 4.84
C LYS A 247 -20.00 -35.21 3.95
N ILE A 248 -19.48 -35.84 2.89
CA ILE A 248 -18.76 -35.15 1.80
C ILE A 248 -19.78 -34.79 0.72
N TYR A 249 -19.87 -33.50 0.39
CA TYR A 249 -20.82 -32.98 -0.58
C TYR A 249 -20.18 -32.79 -1.95
N ARG A 250 -20.97 -33.02 -3.01
CA ARG A 250 -20.59 -32.77 -4.41
C ARG A 250 -21.53 -31.74 -5.03
N ILE A 251 -21.00 -31.01 -6.00
CA ILE A 251 -21.79 -30.07 -6.79
C ILE A 251 -22.66 -30.85 -7.76
N ASN A 252 -23.96 -30.67 -7.69
CA ASN A 252 -24.90 -31.24 -8.62
C ASN A 252 -25.02 -30.34 -9.88
N GLU A 253 -25.38 -29.10 -9.67
CA GLU A 253 -25.59 -28.12 -10.74
C GLU A 253 -25.07 -26.76 -10.34
N VAL A 254 -24.64 -25.98 -11.34
CA VAL A 254 -24.21 -24.58 -11.15
C VAL A 254 -25.11 -23.66 -11.95
N VAL A 255 -25.85 -22.80 -11.26
CA VAL A 255 -26.84 -21.88 -11.83
C VAL A 255 -26.40 -20.45 -11.61
N VAL A 256 -26.45 -19.63 -12.64
CA VAL A 256 -26.03 -18.23 -12.64
C VAL A 256 -27.20 -17.34 -13.00
N PHE A 257 -27.67 -16.52 -12.08
CA PHE A 257 -28.59 -15.42 -12.32
C PHE A 257 -27.76 -14.17 -12.63
N ALA A 258 -27.58 -13.86 -13.91
CA ALA A 258 -26.63 -12.85 -14.37
C ALA A 258 -27.16 -11.41 -14.27
N ASP A 259 -28.47 -11.26 -14.23
CA ASP A 259 -29.20 -9.98 -14.13
C ASP A 259 -30.06 -9.89 -12.85
N TYR A 260 -29.59 -10.57 -11.77
CA TYR A 260 -30.36 -10.65 -10.53
C TYR A 260 -30.68 -9.27 -9.92
N ASN A 261 -31.95 -9.07 -9.70
CA ASN A 261 -32.50 -8.01 -8.86
C ASN A 261 -33.54 -8.59 -7.89
N VAL A 262 -34.01 -7.81 -6.91
CA VAL A 262 -34.92 -8.29 -5.85
C VAL A 262 -36.29 -8.76 -6.41
N HIS A 263 -36.62 -8.37 -7.64
CA HIS A 263 -37.91 -8.67 -8.28
C HIS A 263 -37.82 -9.85 -9.25
N VAL A 264 -36.60 -10.40 -9.47
CA VAL A 264 -36.45 -11.60 -10.33
C VAL A 264 -37.03 -12.80 -9.60
N ASP A 265 -37.95 -13.48 -10.26
CA ASP A 265 -38.45 -14.77 -9.80
C ASP A 265 -37.34 -15.82 -9.87
N THR A 266 -36.91 -16.33 -8.72
CA THR A 266 -35.89 -17.36 -8.58
C THR A 266 -36.49 -18.77 -8.46
N SER A 267 -37.81 -18.90 -8.55
CA SER A 267 -38.55 -20.19 -8.50
C SER A 267 -38.61 -20.91 -9.87
N ILE A 268 -37.87 -20.41 -10.86
CA ILE A 268 -37.80 -20.98 -12.22
C ILE A 268 -37.32 -22.42 -12.14
N ASN A 269 -38.04 -23.33 -12.83
CA ASN A 269 -37.55 -24.70 -13.01
C ASN A 269 -36.27 -24.70 -13.86
N VAL A 270 -35.14 -24.91 -13.21
CA VAL A 270 -33.80 -24.79 -13.81
C VAL A 270 -33.49 -25.99 -14.73
N SER A 271 -34.17 -27.12 -14.52
CA SER A 271 -33.89 -28.39 -15.23
C SER A 271 -34.08 -28.32 -16.75
N ASP A 272 -34.97 -27.44 -17.19
CA ASP A 272 -35.39 -27.34 -18.61
C ASP A 272 -34.61 -26.27 -19.40
N LEU A 273 -33.69 -25.56 -18.72
CA LEU A 273 -32.94 -24.46 -19.34
C LEU A 273 -31.68 -24.97 -20.06
N PRO A 274 -31.31 -24.37 -21.21
CA PRO A 274 -30.10 -24.75 -21.94
C PRO A 274 -28.84 -24.50 -21.14
N LYS A 275 -27.90 -25.47 -21.17
CA LYS A 275 -26.60 -25.39 -20.49
C LYS A 275 -25.52 -24.93 -21.45
N PHE A 276 -24.68 -23.98 -21.01
CA PHE A 276 -23.48 -23.56 -21.71
C PHE A 276 -22.24 -24.06 -20.95
N GLU A 277 -21.44 -24.93 -21.56
CA GLU A 277 -20.23 -25.54 -20.94
C GLU A 277 -20.49 -26.14 -19.54
N GLY A 278 -21.70 -26.68 -19.30
CA GLY A 278 -22.10 -27.29 -18.02
C GLY A 278 -22.70 -26.30 -17.00
N TYR A 279 -22.91 -25.05 -17.36
CA TYR A 279 -23.53 -24.00 -16.52
C TYR A 279 -24.93 -23.66 -17.04
N THR A 280 -25.90 -23.56 -16.14
CA THR A 280 -27.21 -23.00 -16.45
C THR A 280 -27.16 -21.50 -16.22
N ILE A 281 -27.33 -20.68 -17.26
CA ILE A 281 -27.20 -19.23 -17.19
C ILE A 281 -28.54 -18.58 -17.48
N ILE A 282 -29.04 -17.80 -16.51
CA ILE A 282 -30.25 -17.03 -16.59
C ILE A 282 -29.86 -15.55 -16.73
N ASP A 283 -30.04 -15.01 -17.93
CA ASP A 283 -29.73 -13.62 -18.31
C ASP A 283 -30.88 -13.14 -19.20
N SER A 284 -31.96 -12.72 -18.57
CA SER A 284 -33.23 -12.36 -19.23
C SER A 284 -33.05 -11.16 -20.15
N GLU A 285 -32.22 -10.22 -19.74
CA GLU A 285 -31.90 -9.02 -20.52
C GLU A 285 -30.79 -9.25 -21.56
N LYS A 286 -30.22 -10.45 -21.59
CA LYS A 286 -29.09 -10.85 -22.48
C LYS A 286 -27.91 -9.87 -22.36
N LEU A 287 -27.56 -9.47 -21.16
CA LEU A 287 -26.51 -8.49 -20.88
C LEU A 287 -25.11 -9.05 -21.15
N PHE A 288 -24.90 -10.36 -20.95
CA PHE A 288 -23.58 -10.98 -20.97
C PHE A 288 -23.48 -12.14 -21.98
N LYS A 289 -22.29 -12.36 -22.49
CA LYS A 289 -21.95 -13.57 -23.22
C LYS A 289 -21.72 -14.72 -22.23
N PRO A 290 -22.33 -15.91 -22.42
CA PRO A 290 -22.17 -17.05 -21.51
C PRO A 290 -20.73 -17.44 -21.20
N LYS A 291 -19.81 -17.28 -22.13
CA LYS A 291 -18.38 -17.62 -22.00
C LYS A 291 -17.68 -16.88 -20.85
N ILE A 292 -18.18 -15.73 -20.41
CA ILE A 292 -17.59 -14.98 -19.28
C ILE A 292 -17.73 -15.76 -17.97
N PHE A 293 -18.86 -16.46 -17.79
CA PHE A 293 -19.13 -17.23 -16.59
C PHE A 293 -18.31 -18.52 -16.56
N SER A 294 -18.17 -19.21 -17.69
CA SER A 294 -17.34 -20.42 -17.76
C SER A 294 -15.84 -20.13 -17.52
N GLN A 295 -15.38 -18.90 -17.79
CA GLN A 295 -14.01 -18.47 -17.49
C GLN A 295 -13.82 -18.02 -16.02
N ALA A 296 -14.89 -17.51 -15.39
CA ALA A 296 -14.83 -17.01 -14.02
C ALA A 296 -15.09 -18.12 -13.00
N LEU A 297 -16.02 -19.02 -13.28
CA LEU A 297 -16.42 -20.08 -12.38
C LEU A 297 -15.44 -21.25 -12.40
N VAL A 298 -15.17 -21.81 -11.23
CA VAL A 298 -14.24 -22.93 -11.05
C VAL A 298 -14.99 -24.25 -10.85
N PHE A 299 -16.16 -24.23 -10.18
CA PHE A 299 -16.96 -25.43 -9.98
C PHE A 299 -17.60 -25.96 -11.26
N LYS A 300 -17.57 -27.29 -11.40
CA LYS A 300 -18.32 -28.03 -12.41
C LYS A 300 -19.26 -29.06 -11.72
N SER A 301 -20.28 -29.49 -12.44
CA SER A 301 -21.12 -30.59 -11.98
C SER A 301 -20.27 -31.84 -11.73
N GLY A 302 -20.51 -32.55 -10.61
CA GLY A 302 -19.75 -33.70 -10.14
C GLY A 302 -18.55 -33.38 -9.25
N ASP A 303 -18.05 -32.14 -9.24
CA ASP A 303 -16.92 -31.75 -8.39
C ASP A 303 -17.23 -31.93 -6.90
N VAL A 304 -16.23 -32.35 -6.12
CA VAL A 304 -16.32 -32.29 -4.67
C VAL A 304 -16.32 -30.81 -4.24
N TYR A 305 -17.25 -30.45 -3.34
CA TYR A 305 -17.27 -29.11 -2.77
C TYR A 305 -15.90 -28.73 -2.22
N ASN A 306 -15.46 -27.54 -2.53
CA ASN A 306 -14.17 -27.00 -2.08
C ASN A 306 -14.28 -25.50 -1.81
N ARG A 307 -14.07 -25.08 -0.57
CA ARG A 307 -14.15 -23.66 -0.19
C ARG A 307 -13.20 -22.78 -0.98
N ARG A 308 -12.01 -23.26 -1.31
CA ARG A 308 -11.08 -22.49 -2.13
C ARG A 308 -11.64 -22.20 -3.54
N ASN A 309 -12.30 -23.17 -4.16
CA ASN A 309 -12.93 -23.00 -5.49
C ASN A 309 -14.11 -22.04 -5.42
N GLN A 310 -14.87 -22.06 -4.31
CA GLN A 310 -15.91 -21.06 -4.03
C GLN A 310 -15.32 -19.65 -3.97
N ASP A 311 -14.27 -19.45 -3.17
CA ASP A 311 -13.64 -18.14 -2.98
C ASP A 311 -12.95 -17.67 -4.28
N LEU A 312 -12.35 -18.57 -5.07
CA LEU A 312 -11.80 -18.26 -6.39
C LEU A 312 -12.88 -17.78 -7.35
N SER A 313 -14.00 -18.51 -7.45
CA SER A 313 -15.13 -18.11 -8.31
C SER A 313 -15.69 -16.76 -7.90
N LEU A 314 -15.89 -16.54 -6.60
CA LEU A 314 -16.37 -15.26 -6.07
C LEU A 314 -15.41 -14.12 -6.43
N ASN A 315 -14.13 -14.28 -6.15
CA ASN A 315 -13.12 -13.25 -6.42
C ASN A 315 -12.98 -12.95 -7.91
N ARG A 316 -13.05 -13.97 -8.77
CA ARG A 316 -13.03 -13.80 -10.24
C ARG A 316 -14.23 -13.00 -10.72
N LEU A 317 -15.44 -13.33 -10.28
CA LEU A 317 -16.64 -12.59 -10.64
C LEU A 317 -16.58 -11.12 -10.17
N ILE A 318 -16.12 -10.87 -8.94
CA ILE A 318 -15.89 -9.52 -8.42
C ILE A 318 -14.81 -8.79 -9.24
N SER A 319 -13.74 -9.48 -9.64
CA SER A 319 -12.62 -8.89 -10.40
C SER A 319 -12.98 -8.44 -11.82
N LEU A 320 -14.10 -8.93 -12.37
CA LEU A 320 -14.65 -8.44 -13.64
C LEU A 320 -15.07 -6.98 -13.57
N GLY A 321 -15.51 -6.50 -12.38
CA GLY A 321 -15.89 -5.10 -12.16
C GLY A 321 -17.19 -4.66 -12.82
N VAL A 322 -18.01 -5.63 -13.27
CA VAL A 322 -19.32 -5.40 -13.90
C VAL A 322 -20.48 -5.74 -12.98
N PHE A 323 -20.20 -6.32 -11.82
CA PHE A 323 -21.24 -6.67 -10.83
C PHE A 323 -21.08 -5.79 -9.58
N LYS A 324 -22.20 -5.25 -9.10
CA LYS A 324 -22.31 -4.48 -7.86
C LYS A 324 -22.33 -5.40 -6.65
N PHE A 325 -23.07 -6.51 -6.76
CA PHE A 325 -23.16 -7.54 -5.75
C PHE A 325 -22.98 -8.90 -6.39
N VAL A 326 -22.24 -9.77 -5.69
CA VAL A 326 -22.06 -11.17 -6.03
C VAL A 326 -22.35 -11.99 -4.77
N LYS A 327 -23.39 -12.83 -4.82
CA LYS A 327 -23.77 -13.72 -3.73
C LYS A 327 -23.76 -15.16 -4.22
N ILE A 328 -23.24 -16.06 -3.42
CA ILE A 328 -23.29 -17.49 -3.67
C ILE A 328 -24.15 -18.13 -2.59
N ARG A 329 -25.05 -19.02 -3.00
CA ARG A 329 -25.86 -19.87 -2.12
C ARG A 329 -25.72 -21.32 -2.58
N PHE A 330 -25.62 -22.23 -1.64
CA PHE A 330 -25.65 -23.64 -1.89
C PHE A 330 -26.89 -24.23 -1.23
N ASP A 331 -27.70 -24.94 -2.00
CA ASP A 331 -28.88 -25.62 -1.52
C ASP A 331 -28.74 -27.13 -1.74
N GLU A 332 -29.06 -27.89 -0.75
CA GLU A 332 -29.08 -29.34 -0.85
C GLU A 332 -30.28 -29.80 -1.66
N THR A 333 -30.03 -30.61 -2.69
CA THR A 333 -31.10 -31.09 -3.59
C THR A 333 -31.66 -32.45 -3.18
N ASP A 334 -30.79 -33.29 -2.60
CA ASP A 334 -31.14 -34.64 -2.18
C ASP A 334 -30.25 -35.02 -0.99
N THR A 335 -30.89 -35.14 0.18
CA THR A 335 -30.20 -35.52 1.44
C THR A 335 -29.59 -36.92 1.37
N ALA A 336 -30.12 -37.81 0.52
CA ALA A 336 -29.61 -39.16 0.35
C ALA A 336 -28.35 -39.19 -0.52
N GLN A 337 -28.18 -38.26 -1.48
CA GLN A 337 -27.07 -38.25 -2.43
C GLN A 337 -25.94 -37.28 -2.07
N ASN A 338 -26.07 -36.48 -1.00
CA ASN A 338 -25.09 -35.47 -0.56
C ASN A 338 -24.69 -34.50 -1.67
N LYS A 339 -25.68 -33.99 -2.40
CA LYS A 339 -25.51 -33.09 -3.55
C LYS A 339 -25.97 -31.66 -3.24
N LEU A 340 -25.18 -30.69 -3.72
CA LEU A 340 -25.44 -29.25 -3.56
C LEU A 340 -25.62 -28.62 -4.94
N ASN A 341 -26.68 -27.82 -5.13
CA ASN A 341 -26.78 -26.88 -6.22
C ASN A 341 -26.10 -25.56 -5.82
N ALA A 342 -25.22 -25.06 -6.68
CA ALA A 342 -24.53 -23.80 -6.47
C ALA A 342 -25.21 -22.66 -7.25
N TYR A 343 -25.85 -21.73 -6.55
CA TYR A 343 -26.55 -20.59 -7.12
C TYR A 343 -25.71 -19.32 -6.98
N TYR A 344 -25.40 -18.67 -8.11
CA TYR A 344 -24.69 -17.41 -8.19
C TYR A 344 -25.68 -16.30 -8.55
N TYR A 345 -25.92 -15.37 -7.62
CA TYR A 345 -26.75 -14.21 -7.80
C TYR A 345 -25.88 -12.99 -8.08
N LEU A 346 -25.97 -12.46 -9.30
CA LEU A 346 -25.09 -11.40 -9.79
C LEU A 346 -25.95 -10.16 -10.12
N THR A 347 -25.75 -9.09 -9.37
CA THR A 347 -26.41 -7.80 -9.64
C THR A 347 -25.50 -6.93 -10.48
N PRO A 348 -25.83 -6.61 -11.74
CA PRO A 348 -25.00 -5.77 -12.60
C PRO A 348 -24.83 -4.36 -12.05
N THR A 349 -23.68 -3.75 -12.36
CA THR A 349 -23.48 -2.31 -12.19
C THR A 349 -24.01 -1.55 -13.39
N GLU A 350 -24.22 -0.25 -13.25
CA GLU A 350 -24.52 0.64 -14.37
C GLU A 350 -23.46 0.45 -15.49
N LYS A 351 -23.94 0.14 -16.69
CA LYS A 351 -23.08 -0.13 -17.85
C LYS A 351 -22.21 1.06 -18.21
N LYS A 352 -22.76 2.28 -18.13
CA LYS A 352 -22.07 3.53 -18.48
C LYS A 352 -21.98 4.44 -17.25
N SER A 353 -20.90 5.16 -17.12
CA SER A 353 -20.73 6.19 -16.11
C SER A 353 -19.81 7.30 -16.61
N ILE A 354 -20.11 8.52 -16.21
CA ILE A 354 -19.28 9.70 -16.40
C ILE A 354 -18.83 10.18 -15.03
N ARG A 355 -17.53 10.51 -14.92
CA ARG A 355 -16.97 11.12 -13.72
C ARG A 355 -16.26 12.40 -14.11
N PHE A 356 -16.61 13.49 -13.45
CA PHE A 356 -15.86 14.73 -13.46
C PHE A 356 -14.89 14.73 -12.28
N GLU A 357 -13.65 15.10 -12.53
CA GLU A 357 -12.62 15.14 -11.51
C GLU A 357 -11.81 16.44 -11.63
N VAL A 358 -11.63 17.12 -10.51
CA VAL A 358 -10.76 18.30 -10.39
C VAL A 358 -9.63 17.93 -9.45
N SER A 359 -8.40 18.07 -9.91
CA SER A 359 -7.19 17.68 -9.18
C SER A 359 -6.28 18.89 -9.03
N GLY A 360 -5.72 19.09 -7.84
CA GLY A 360 -4.53 19.91 -7.64
C GLY A 360 -3.28 19.11 -7.98
N LEU A 361 -2.36 19.69 -8.75
CA LEU A 361 -1.12 19.06 -9.15
C LEU A 361 0.07 19.85 -8.60
N THR A 362 1.03 19.14 -8.05
CA THR A 362 2.35 19.66 -7.74
C THR A 362 3.39 18.70 -8.30
N GLN A 363 4.37 19.24 -9.01
CA GLN A 363 5.44 18.45 -9.64
C GLN A 363 6.76 18.69 -8.93
N SER A 364 7.70 17.77 -9.10
CA SER A 364 9.01 17.84 -8.46
C SER A 364 9.88 19.00 -8.96
N ASN A 365 9.56 19.60 -10.10
CA ASN A 365 10.19 20.81 -10.65
C ASN A 365 9.53 22.11 -10.19
N ASP A 366 8.80 22.09 -9.05
CA ASP A 366 8.08 23.22 -8.47
C ASP A 366 6.95 23.80 -9.33
N ALA A 367 6.53 23.06 -10.36
CA ALA A 367 5.33 23.42 -11.11
C ALA A 367 4.08 23.05 -10.34
N ASN A 368 3.20 24.01 -10.09
CA ASN A 368 1.98 23.85 -9.31
C ASN A 368 0.78 24.32 -10.12
N GLY A 369 -0.34 23.62 -9.97
CA GLY A 369 -1.54 24.00 -10.72
C GLY A 369 -2.71 23.07 -10.51
N GLY A 370 -3.56 22.97 -11.52
CA GLY A 370 -4.75 22.13 -11.49
C GLY A 370 -5.00 21.40 -12.81
N GLN A 371 -5.76 20.34 -12.71
CA GLN A 371 -6.24 19.58 -13.86
C GLN A 371 -7.71 19.26 -13.68
N VAL A 372 -8.48 19.44 -14.73
CA VAL A 372 -9.85 18.99 -14.85
C VAL A 372 -9.87 17.81 -15.81
N SER A 373 -10.56 16.74 -15.45
CA SER A 373 -10.73 15.59 -16.33
C SER A 373 -12.15 15.08 -16.35
N VAL A 374 -12.54 14.56 -17.51
CA VAL A 374 -13.80 13.87 -17.75
C VAL A 374 -13.48 12.42 -18.11
N ASN A 375 -13.94 11.51 -17.27
CA ASN A 375 -13.74 10.07 -17.46
C ASN A 375 -15.08 9.41 -17.83
N TRP A 376 -15.22 8.99 -19.05
CA TRP A 376 -16.31 8.15 -19.49
C TRP A 376 -15.93 6.69 -19.44
N ARG A 377 -16.81 5.83 -18.91
CA ARG A 377 -16.59 4.40 -18.79
C ARG A 377 -17.77 3.62 -19.30
N ASN A 378 -17.50 2.58 -20.09
CA ASN A 378 -18.47 1.54 -20.46
C ASN A 378 -17.91 0.18 -20.00
N ARG A 379 -18.61 -0.46 -19.03
CA ARG A 379 -18.13 -1.67 -18.34
C ARG A 379 -18.45 -2.98 -19.03
N ASN A 380 -19.15 -2.95 -20.15
CA ASN A 380 -19.56 -4.16 -20.84
C ASN A 380 -19.87 -3.84 -22.31
N ILE A 381 -18.86 -3.31 -23.02
CA ILE A 381 -19.06 -2.75 -24.36
C ILE A 381 -19.46 -3.82 -25.37
N PHE A 382 -18.84 -5.01 -25.33
CA PHE A 382 -19.07 -6.13 -26.25
C PHE A 382 -19.77 -7.31 -25.57
N ARG A 383 -20.40 -7.13 -24.42
CA ARG A 383 -21.10 -8.15 -23.61
C ARG A 383 -20.18 -9.22 -23.00
N GLY A 384 -18.88 -9.03 -23.01
CA GLY A 384 -17.86 -9.91 -22.42
C GLY A 384 -17.17 -9.30 -21.20
N ALA A 385 -17.82 -8.35 -20.51
CA ALA A 385 -17.29 -7.55 -19.41
C ALA A 385 -16.03 -6.74 -19.79
N GLU A 386 -15.91 -6.36 -21.05
CA GLU A 386 -14.84 -5.48 -21.48
C GLU A 386 -15.10 -4.05 -20.97
N LEU A 387 -14.07 -3.47 -20.34
CA LEU A 387 -14.10 -2.11 -19.83
C LEU A 387 -13.44 -1.17 -20.84
N LEU A 388 -14.24 -0.30 -21.46
CA LEU A 388 -13.74 0.84 -22.22
C LEU A 388 -13.74 2.08 -21.32
N THR A 389 -12.59 2.73 -21.23
CA THR A 389 -12.42 4.01 -20.51
C THR A 389 -11.88 5.04 -21.48
N THR A 390 -12.56 6.16 -21.56
CA THR A 390 -12.10 7.35 -22.30
C THR A 390 -11.94 8.49 -21.31
N THR A 391 -10.73 9.06 -21.25
CA THR A 391 -10.40 10.18 -20.38
C THR A 391 -9.99 11.35 -21.25
N VAL A 392 -10.61 12.49 -21.06
CA VAL A 392 -10.17 13.78 -21.64
C VAL A 392 -9.81 14.69 -20.48
N TYR A 393 -8.67 15.35 -20.58
CA TYR A 393 -8.19 16.21 -19.51
C TYR A 393 -7.59 17.52 -20.04
N PHE A 394 -7.74 18.55 -19.23
CA PHE A 394 -7.10 19.85 -19.40
C PHE A 394 -6.36 20.20 -18.11
N GLY A 395 -5.06 20.47 -18.22
CA GLY A 395 -4.20 20.83 -17.09
C GLY A 395 -3.55 22.19 -17.34
N TYR A 396 -3.45 22.96 -16.27
CA TYR A 396 -2.70 24.22 -16.27
C TYR A 396 -1.79 24.24 -15.04
N LEU A 397 -0.49 24.42 -15.28
CA LEU A 397 0.54 24.47 -14.25
C LEU A 397 1.34 25.76 -14.39
N ARG A 398 1.80 26.28 -13.27
CA ARG A 398 2.69 27.43 -13.22
C ARG A 398 3.94 27.06 -12.45
N GLN A 399 5.10 27.27 -13.05
CA GLN A 399 6.41 27.02 -12.46
C GLN A 399 7.11 28.34 -12.18
N TYR A 400 7.66 28.46 -10.98
CA TYR A 400 8.50 29.60 -10.62
C TYR A 400 9.96 29.32 -10.97
N LEU A 401 10.55 30.18 -11.81
CA LEU A 401 11.92 30.04 -12.28
C LEU A 401 12.94 30.90 -11.49
N GLY A 402 12.49 31.65 -10.51
CA GLY A 402 13.31 32.61 -9.75
C GLY A 402 13.18 34.05 -10.31
N GLN A 403 13.64 35.03 -9.56
CA GLN A 403 13.65 36.46 -9.89
C GLN A 403 12.29 37.04 -10.38
N GLY A 404 11.17 36.44 -9.91
CA GLY A 404 9.85 36.89 -10.34
C GLY A 404 9.40 36.33 -11.70
N GLN A 405 10.21 35.50 -12.36
CA GLN A 405 9.86 34.87 -13.63
C GLN A 405 9.05 33.59 -13.41
N TYR A 406 8.08 33.37 -14.28
CA TYR A 406 7.21 32.20 -14.29
C TYR A 406 7.07 31.65 -15.71
N THR A 407 7.05 30.35 -15.84
CA THR A 407 6.57 29.72 -17.08
C THR A 407 5.24 29.02 -16.80
N ASN A 408 4.37 29.02 -17.78
CA ASN A 408 3.06 28.37 -17.69
C ASN A 408 3.04 27.17 -18.63
N THR A 409 2.54 26.06 -18.11
CA THR A 409 2.39 24.84 -18.89
C THR A 409 0.91 24.54 -19.07
N THR A 410 0.48 24.41 -20.31
CA THR A 410 -0.86 23.94 -20.68
C THR A 410 -0.78 22.52 -21.22
N LYS A 411 -1.62 21.63 -20.71
CA LYS A 411 -1.76 20.25 -21.16
C LYS A 411 -3.19 20.00 -21.60
N LEU A 412 -3.35 19.42 -22.77
CA LEU A 412 -4.64 18.91 -23.25
C LEU A 412 -4.42 17.49 -23.74
N GLY A 413 -5.18 16.54 -23.24
CA GLY A 413 -4.98 15.14 -23.65
C GLY A 413 -6.25 14.32 -23.67
N ALA A 414 -6.18 13.24 -24.42
CA ALA A 414 -7.20 12.22 -24.49
C ALA A 414 -6.56 10.83 -24.46
N ASP A 415 -7.05 9.97 -23.58
CA ASP A 415 -6.63 8.58 -23.45
C ASP A 415 -7.83 7.63 -23.59
N ILE A 416 -7.71 6.63 -24.44
CA ILE A 416 -8.70 5.56 -24.62
C ILE A 416 -8.04 4.27 -24.25
N SER A 417 -8.65 3.52 -23.32
CA SER A 417 -8.17 2.22 -22.88
C SER A 417 -9.29 1.19 -22.88
N LEU A 418 -9.05 0.06 -23.55
CA LEU A 418 -9.93 -1.11 -23.58
C LEU A 418 -9.27 -2.23 -22.77
N PHE A 419 -9.93 -2.66 -21.71
CA PHE A 419 -9.52 -3.82 -20.91
C PHE A 419 -10.44 -5.00 -21.24
N VAL A 420 -9.88 -6.09 -21.71
CA VAL A 420 -10.58 -7.33 -22.01
C VAL A 420 -10.23 -8.36 -20.94
N PRO A 421 -11.20 -8.94 -20.20
CA PRO A 421 -10.92 -9.84 -19.07
C PRO A 421 -10.56 -11.26 -19.54
N ARG A 422 -9.62 -11.36 -20.44
CA ARG A 422 -8.99 -12.59 -20.94
C ARG A 422 -7.66 -12.26 -21.61
N VAL A 423 -6.84 -13.26 -21.82
CA VAL A 423 -5.64 -13.15 -22.65
C VAL A 423 -6.07 -13.31 -24.13
N ILE A 424 -5.77 -12.31 -24.95
CA ILE A 424 -6.00 -12.31 -26.40
C ILE A 424 -4.65 -12.55 -27.07
N GLY A 425 -4.49 -13.68 -27.76
CA GLY A 425 -3.25 -14.03 -28.46
C GLY A 425 -3.05 -15.53 -28.58
N PRO A 426 -1.90 -15.94 -29.13
CA PRO A 426 -1.60 -17.37 -29.35
C PRO A 426 -1.32 -18.12 -28.03
N VAL A 427 -0.92 -17.41 -26.98
CA VAL A 427 -0.62 -18.01 -25.68
C VAL A 427 -1.83 -17.85 -24.76
N GLN A 428 -2.43 -18.97 -24.38
CA GLN A 428 -3.47 -19.00 -23.36
C GLN A 428 -2.83 -19.48 -22.06
N PHE A 429 -2.84 -18.67 -21.01
CA PHE A 429 -2.44 -19.11 -19.69
C PHE A 429 -3.60 -18.93 -18.71
N GLN A 430 -3.84 -19.97 -17.93
CA GLN A 430 -4.80 -19.97 -16.84
C GLN A 430 -4.06 -19.71 -15.54
N THR A 431 -4.56 -18.81 -14.73
CA THR A 431 -4.03 -18.58 -13.41
C THR A 431 -4.88 -19.31 -12.36
N ASN A 432 -4.23 -19.96 -11.40
CA ASN A 432 -4.90 -20.51 -10.20
C ASN A 432 -5.20 -19.44 -9.16
N SER A 433 -5.31 -18.17 -9.58
CA SER A 433 -5.59 -17.04 -8.73
C SER A 433 -7.07 -16.61 -8.81
N GLY A 434 -7.50 -15.86 -7.79
CA GLY A 434 -8.84 -15.25 -7.78
C GLY A 434 -8.98 -14.04 -8.71
N PHE A 435 -7.99 -13.78 -9.59
CA PHE A 435 -7.99 -12.66 -10.51
C PHE A 435 -7.89 -13.16 -11.95
N ILE A 436 -8.79 -12.67 -12.79
CA ILE A 436 -8.78 -13.00 -14.21
C ILE A 436 -7.70 -12.16 -14.90
N PRO A 437 -6.80 -12.79 -15.70
CA PRO A 437 -5.86 -12.08 -16.54
C PRO A 437 -6.59 -11.16 -17.52
N LYS A 438 -6.01 -10.00 -17.80
CA LYS A 438 -6.60 -8.99 -18.69
C LYS A 438 -5.66 -8.64 -19.82
N THR A 439 -6.22 -8.39 -20.98
CA THR A 439 -5.53 -7.73 -22.10
C THR A 439 -5.92 -6.26 -22.10
N ARG A 440 -4.95 -5.37 -22.22
CA ARG A 440 -5.16 -3.93 -22.34
C ARG A 440 -4.71 -3.45 -23.72
N PHE A 441 -5.57 -2.70 -24.39
CA PHE A 441 -5.26 -1.87 -25.54
C PHE A 441 -5.38 -0.42 -25.09
N ASN A 442 -4.43 0.40 -25.38
CA ASN A 442 -4.50 1.83 -25.10
C ASN A 442 -3.97 2.67 -26.23
N ILE A 443 -4.62 3.82 -26.45
CA ILE A 443 -4.22 4.87 -27.38
C ILE A 443 -4.37 6.18 -26.64
N GLY A 444 -3.37 7.05 -26.73
CA GLY A 444 -3.39 8.38 -26.11
C GLY A 444 -2.75 9.43 -26.98
N TYR A 445 -3.23 10.64 -26.79
CA TYR A 445 -2.67 11.86 -27.39
C TYR A 445 -2.57 12.94 -26.31
N GLU A 446 -1.45 13.65 -26.26
CA GLU A 446 -1.24 14.78 -25.37
C GLU A 446 -0.60 15.93 -26.16
N PHE A 447 -1.26 17.06 -26.14
CA PHE A 447 -0.73 18.36 -26.49
C PHE A 447 -0.17 19.01 -25.23
N PHE A 448 1.10 19.41 -25.28
CA PHE A 448 1.81 20.06 -24.21
C PHE A 448 2.40 21.37 -24.73
N ASN A 449 2.04 22.48 -24.10
CA ASN A 449 2.58 23.79 -24.45
C ASN A 449 3.20 24.44 -23.21
N GLN A 450 4.46 24.78 -23.29
CA GLN A 450 5.18 25.57 -22.31
C GLN A 450 5.35 26.98 -22.87
N SER A 451 4.69 27.96 -22.26
CA SER A 451 4.61 29.32 -22.79
C SER A 451 5.99 29.94 -23.00
N ASN A 452 6.20 30.56 -24.15
CA ASN A 452 7.44 31.20 -24.56
C ASN A 452 8.66 30.25 -24.67
N GLU A 453 8.41 28.93 -24.74
CA GLU A 453 9.48 27.95 -24.88
C GLU A 453 9.18 26.99 -26.03
N TYR A 454 8.25 26.04 -25.87
CA TYR A 454 7.98 25.06 -26.90
C TYR A 454 6.60 24.40 -26.79
N THR A 455 6.22 23.77 -27.89
CA THR A 455 5.03 22.94 -27.97
C THR A 455 5.41 21.52 -28.38
N LEU A 456 4.91 20.51 -27.65
CA LEU A 456 5.10 19.10 -27.95
C LEU A 456 3.76 18.42 -28.23
N ASN A 457 3.76 17.52 -29.21
CA ASN A 457 2.69 16.54 -29.42
C ASN A 457 3.19 15.14 -29.10
N SER A 458 2.49 14.43 -28.24
CA SER A 458 2.84 13.07 -27.83
C SER A 458 1.72 12.10 -28.20
N PHE A 459 2.07 11.05 -28.94
CA PHE A 459 1.18 9.94 -29.28
C PHE A 459 1.65 8.69 -28.57
N LYS A 460 0.71 7.95 -27.99
CA LYS A 460 0.97 6.69 -27.28
C LYS A 460 0.05 5.61 -27.78
N ALA A 461 0.56 4.42 -28.03
CA ALA A 461 -0.23 3.24 -28.29
C ALA A 461 0.39 2.04 -27.58
N GLY A 462 -0.43 1.10 -27.12
CA GLY A 462 0.08 -0.04 -26.39
C GLY A 462 -0.86 -1.23 -26.36
N PHE A 463 -0.25 -2.41 -26.26
CA PHE A 463 -0.88 -3.69 -26.08
C PHE A 463 -0.18 -4.42 -24.95
N ALA A 464 -0.92 -4.78 -23.88
CA ALA A 464 -0.35 -5.37 -22.69
C ALA A 464 -1.19 -6.50 -22.11
N TYR A 465 -0.52 -7.45 -21.46
CA TYR A 465 -1.12 -8.44 -20.55
C TYR A 465 -0.91 -8.01 -19.11
N ILE A 466 -1.97 -8.11 -18.32
CA ILE A 466 -1.96 -7.77 -16.89
C ILE A 466 -2.54 -8.97 -16.14
N TRP A 467 -1.78 -9.51 -15.19
CA TRP A 467 -2.26 -10.61 -14.35
C TRP A 467 -1.78 -10.48 -12.92
N LYS A 468 -2.54 -11.08 -12.00
CA LYS A 468 -2.20 -11.14 -10.57
C LYS A 468 -2.09 -12.60 -10.14
N GLU A 469 -0.96 -12.97 -9.57
CA GLU A 469 -0.81 -14.26 -8.90
C GLU A 469 -1.53 -14.27 -7.54
N SER A 470 -1.57 -13.12 -6.89
CA SER A 470 -2.24 -12.90 -5.61
C SER A 470 -2.61 -11.42 -5.44
N ILE A 471 -3.30 -11.08 -4.38
CA ILE A 471 -3.58 -9.66 -4.05
C ILE A 471 -2.31 -8.82 -3.92
N THR A 472 -1.17 -9.45 -3.57
CA THR A 472 0.11 -8.78 -3.33
C THR A 472 1.05 -8.77 -4.53
N LYS A 473 0.79 -9.56 -5.58
CA LYS A 473 1.69 -9.72 -6.72
C LYS A 473 0.96 -9.44 -8.02
N GLU A 474 1.44 -8.46 -8.75
CA GLU A 474 0.91 -8.05 -10.05
C GLU A 474 2.00 -7.97 -11.10
N HIS A 475 1.68 -8.42 -12.31
CA HIS A 475 2.55 -8.40 -13.47
C HIS A 475 1.88 -7.61 -14.59
N THR A 476 2.65 -6.80 -15.28
CA THR A 476 2.25 -6.13 -16.51
C THR A 476 3.31 -6.37 -17.58
N LEU A 477 2.94 -7.05 -18.65
CA LEU A 477 3.79 -7.27 -19.81
C LEU A 477 3.23 -6.46 -20.97
N GLU A 478 3.85 -5.35 -21.30
CA GLU A 478 3.60 -4.60 -22.53
C GLU A 478 4.36 -5.29 -23.65
N ILE A 479 3.65 -6.01 -24.52
CA ILE A 479 4.26 -6.71 -25.65
C ILE A 479 4.67 -5.71 -26.72
N PHE A 480 3.82 -4.72 -26.91
CA PHE A 480 4.01 -3.65 -27.88
C PHE A 480 3.63 -2.32 -27.24
N ARG A 481 4.56 -1.39 -27.28
CA ARG A 481 4.37 -0.02 -26.85
C ARG A 481 5.03 0.91 -27.85
N VAL A 482 4.30 1.94 -28.24
CA VAL A 482 4.80 3.04 -29.07
C VAL A 482 4.63 4.35 -28.31
N ILE A 483 5.66 5.16 -28.29
CA ILE A 483 5.63 6.55 -27.82
C ILE A 483 6.34 7.38 -28.88
N LEU A 484 5.61 8.32 -29.45
CA LEU A 484 6.13 9.33 -30.38
C LEU A 484 5.98 10.69 -29.73
N VAL A 485 7.09 11.37 -29.50
CA VAL A 485 7.11 12.77 -29.06
C VAL A 485 7.66 13.63 -30.18
N ASN A 486 6.90 14.63 -30.57
CA ASN A 486 7.26 15.52 -31.68
C ASN A 486 7.11 17.00 -31.28
N PRO A 487 8.20 17.76 -31.16
CA PRO A 487 8.15 19.21 -31.02
C PRO A 487 7.63 19.82 -32.32
N THR A 488 6.65 20.70 -32.21
CA THR A 488 6.01 21.34 -33.37
C THR A 488 6.27 22.82 -33.45
N HIS A 489 6.59 23.46 -32.32
CA HIS A 489 6.92 24.87 -32.26
C HIS A 489 7.98 25.09 -31.19
N ILE A 490 9.02 25.83 -31.51
CA ILE A 490 10.08 26.27 -30.57
C ILE A 490 10.18 27.78 -30.71
N ASP A 491 10.08 28.49 -29.59
CA ASP A 491 10.23 29.92 -29.55
C ASP A 491 11.66 30.35 -29.96
N SER A 492 11.79 31.45 -30.70
CA SER A 492 13.09 31.89 -31.22
C SER A 492 14.11 32.24 -30.14
N LEU A 493 13.67 32.82 -29.01
CA LEU A 493 14.55 33.12 -27.88
C LEU A 493 14.94 31.84 -27.13
N TYR A 494 14.05 30.89 -27.09
CA TYR A 494 14.34 29.58 -26.49
C TYR A 494 15.30 28.77 -27.36
N GLN A 495 15.20 28.89 -28.70
CA GLN A 495 16.15 28.25 -29.62
C GLN A 495 17.60 28.68 -29.36
N LEU A 496 17.86 29.92 -29.02
CA LEU A 496 19.21 30.41 -28.67
C LEU A 496 19.74 29.71 -27.38
N GLN A 497 18.85 29.37 -26.45
CA GLN A 497 19.24 28.62 -25.24
C GLN A 497 19.54 27.15 -25.58
N LEU A 498 18.79 26.55 -26.49
CA LEU A 498 19.03 25.19 -26.98
C LEU A 498 20.37 25.07 -27.70
N ASP A 499 20.73 26.05 -28.51
CA ASP A 499 21.99 26.08 -29.26
C ASP A 499 23.23 26.12 -28.35
N THR A 500 23.06 26.64 -27.12
CA THR A 500 24.14 26.78 -26.14
C THR A 500 24.11 25.70 -25.07
N ASN A 501 23.01 24.95 -24.89
CA ASN A 501 22.83 23.96 -23.85
C ASN A 501 22.34 22.63 -24.44
N ILE A 502 23.27 21.70 -24.64
CA ILE A 502 23.00 20.41 -25.26
C ILE A 502 22.02 19.54 -24.42
N VAL A 503 22.03 19.66 -23.08
CA VAL A 503 21.10 18.90 -22.21
C VAL A 503 19.68 19.42 -22.40
N LEU A 504 19.51 20.73 -22.49
CA LEU A 504 18.22 21.33 -22.74
C LEU A 504 17.72 20.99 -24.16
N ALA A 505 18.57 21.01 -25.17
CA ALA A 505 18.23 20.60 -26.54
C ALA A 505 17.72 19.15 -26.58
N ARG A 506 18.37 18.24 -25.88
CA ARG A 506 17.95 16.82 -25.77
C ARG A 506 16.60 16.65 -25.09
N SER A 507 16.21 17.54 -24.18
CA SER A 507 14.93 17.46 -23.47
C SER A 507 13.70 17.58 -24.36
N ILE A 508 13.86 18.20 -25.53
CA ILE A 508 12.78 18.43 -26.51
C ILE A 508 13.04 17.76 -27.87
N GLU A 509 14.01 16.84 -27.95
CA GLU A 509 14.26 16.09 -29.19
C GLU A 509 13.06 15.24 -29.63
N ARG A 510 12.90 15.09 -30.93
CA ARG A 510 11.98 14.11 -31.49
C ARG A 510 12.36 12.72 -31.02
N THR A 511 11.38 11.99 -30.46
CA THR A 511 11.66 10.69 -29.86
C THR A 511 10.65 9.66 -30.31
N PHE A 512 11.11 8.56 -30.88
CA PHE A 512 10.28 7.41 -31.24
C PHE A 512 10.77 6.18 -30.45
N ILE A 513 9.95 5.75 -29.50
CA ILE A 513 10.20 4.57 -28.66
C ILE A 513 9.23 3.48 -29.07
N ILE A 514 9.75 2.29 -29.41
CA ILE A 514 8.94 1.13 -29.79
C ILE A 514 9.53 -0.13 -29.21
N GLY A 515 8.75 -0.90 -28.45
CA GLY A 515 9.21 -2.18 -27.93
C GLY A 515 8.44 -2.67 -26.72
N PRO A 516 8.83 -3.82 -26.19
CA PRO A 516 8.20 -4.41 -25.02
C PRO A 516 8.70 -3.77 -23.71
N ALA A 517 7.86 -3.88 -22.67
CA ALA A 517 8.27 -3.59 -21.29
C ALA A 517 7.60 -4.57 -20.34
N TYR A 518 8.30 -4.88 -19.26
CA TYR A 518 7.78 -5.75 -18.21
C TYR A 518 7.90 -5.07 -16.86
N ASN A 519 6.80 -5.07 -16.10
CA ASN A 519 6.76 -4.56 -14.74
C ASN A 519 6.24 -5.64 -13.79
N PHE A 520 6.97 -5.86 -12.70
CA PHE A 520 6.56 -6.69 -11.58
C PHE A 520 6.38 -5.84 -10.34
N ASN A 521 5.21 -5.95 -9.71
CA ASN A 521 4.89 -5.24 -8.48
C ASN A 521 4.52 -6.22 -7.36
N PHE A 522 5.20 -6.11 -6.23
CA PHE A 522 4.91 -6.84 -5.00
C PHE A 522 4.65 -5.86 -3.86
N ASN A 523 3.49 -6.00 -3.18
CA ASN A 523 3.15 -5.16 -2.02
C ASN A 523 2.50 -6.00 -0.91
N SER A 524 3.25 -6.26 0.16
CA SER A 524 2.75 -7.04 1.29
C SER A 524 1.75 -6.30 2.19
N GLN A 525 1.69 -4.95 2.09
CA GLN A 525 0.75 -4.12 2.86
C GLN A 525 -0.72 -4.36 2.45
N LEU A 526 -0.95 -4.94 1.27
CA LEU A 526 -2.29 -5.30 0.79
C LEU A 526 -2.91 -6.51 1.50
N LYS A 527 -2.14 -7.23 2.33
CA LYS A 527 -2.68 -8.31 3.16
C LYS A 527 -3.55 -7.73 4.27
N PRO A 528 -4.69 -8.39 4.62
CA PRO A 528 -5.59 -7.90 5.67
C PRO A 528 -4.92 -7.84 7.05
N ASN A 529 -3.97 -8.73 7.32
CA ASN A 529 -3.24 -8.77 8.59
C ASN A 529 -2.06 -7.81 8.55
N HIS A 530 -2.05 -6.84 9.44
CA HIS A 530 -0.93 -5.90 9.59
C HIS A 530 0.26 -6.61 10.24
N ASN A 531 1.25 -6.92 9.43
CA ASN A 531 2.51 -7.47 9.92
C ASN A 531 3.41 -6.34 10.46
N LYS A 532 4.27 -6.69 11.43
CA LYS A 532 5.30 -5.78 11.93
C LYS A 532 6.26 -5.33 10.82
N ASN A 533 6.56 -6.26 9.90
CA ASN A 533 7.39 -6.01 8.71
C ASN A 533 6.53 -6.08 7.46
N ASN A 534 6.58 -5.03 6.64
CA ASN A 534 5.96 -5.00 5.33
C ASN A 534 6.99 -4.63 4.27
N TYR A 535 6.79 -5.17 3.07
CA TYR A 535 7.70 -5.03 1.95
C TYR A 535 6.95 -4.58 0.72
N TYR A 536 7.59 -3.74 -0.06
CA TYR A 536 7.20 -3.37 -1.41
C TYR A 536 8.39 -3.60 -2.33
N PHE A 537 8.13 -4.15 -3.50
CA PHE A 537 9.12 -4.30 -4.56
C PHE A 537 8.48 -3.98 -5.90
N ASN A 538 9.12 -3.13 -6.68
CA ASN A 538 8.78 -2.88 -8.08
C ASN A 538 10.04 -3.09 -8.92
N GLY A 539 9.93 -3.95 -9.95
CA GLY A 539 10.97 -4.18 -10.93
C GLY A 539 10.43 -3.84 -12.31
N ASN A 540 11.16 -3.07 -13.07
CA ASN A 540 10.80 -2.67 -14.43
C ASN A 540 11.94 -2.97 -15.39
N ILE A 541 11.64 -3.58 -16.53
CA ILE A 541 12.54 -3.77 -17.67
C ILE A 541 11.86 -3.14 -18.88
N ASP A 542 12.56 -2.26 -19.57
CA ASP A 542 12.07 -1.49 -20.71
C ASP A 542 13.04 -1.65 -21.87
N LEU A 543 12.56 -2.20 -22.97
CA LEU A 543 13.33 -2.46 -24.18
C LEU A 543 12.78 -1.62 -25.31
N SER A 544 13.64 -1.01 -26.12
CA SER A 544 13.21 -0.22 -27.27
C SER A 544 14.00 -0.57 -28.50
N ALA A 545 13.28 -0.84 -29.57
CA ALA A 545 13.76 -1.07 -30.95
C ALA A 545 14.89 -2.11 -31.09
N ASN A 546 15.03 -3.05 -30.13
CA ASN A 546 16.15 -4.01 -30.13
C ASN A 546 16.10 -4.93 -31.35
N ILE A 547 14.94 -5.55 -31.62
CA ILE A 547 14.76 -6.43 -32.78
C ILE A 547 14.91 -5.63 -34.08
N LEU A 548 14.30 -4.45 -34.15
CA LEU A 548 14.33 -3.58 -35.30
C LEU A 548 15.76 -3.11 -35.64
N GLY A 549 16.49 -2.65 -34.60
CA GLY A 549 17.88 -2.18 -34.75
C GLY A 549 18.83 -3.29 -35.18
N ILE A 550 18.68 -4.51 -34.65
CA ILE A 550 19.47 -5.67 -35.03
C ILE A 550 19.15 -6.07 -36.47
N ALA A 551 17.86 -6.14 -36.85
CA ALA A 551 17.42 -6.53 -38.18
C ALA A 551 17.83 -5.52 -39.26
N SER A 552 17.85 -4.23 -38.95
CA SER A 552 18.29 -3.15 -39.87
C SER A 552 19.82 -2.92 -39.88
N GLY A 553 20.58 -3.66 -39.06
CA GLY A 553 22.02 -3.44 -38.91
C GLY A 553 22.38 -2.04 -38.38
N ALA A 554 21.48 -1.39 -37.65
CA ALA A 554 21.66 -0.02 -37.19
C ALA A 554 22.90 0.11 -36.28
N ASN A 555 23.82 0.98 -36.64
CA ASN A 555 25.01 1.29 -35.84
C ASN A 555 25.47 2.74 -36.08
N VAL A 556 24.84 3.64 -35.34
CA VAL A 556 25.09 5.07 -35.48
C VAL A 556 26.54 5.46 -35.14
N GLN A 557 27.21 4.68 -34.30
CA GLN A 557 28.63 4.93 -33.98
C GLN A 557 29.56 4.69 -35.17
N LYS A 558 29.20 3.79 -36.07
CA LYS A 558 29.97 3.50 -37.29
C LYS A 558 29.52 4.34 -38.46
N THR A 559 28.23 4.55 -38.63
CA THR A 559 27.63 5.20 -39.81
C THR A 559 27.49 6.71 -39.67
N GLY A 560 27.46 7.22 -38.42
CA GLY A 560 27.15 8.63 -38.14
C GLY A 560 25.68 9.01 -38.36
N VAL A 561 24.85 8.08 -38.89
CA VAL A 561 23.46 8.33 -39.28
C VAL A 561 22.52 7.43 -38.53
N GLN A 562 21.45 7.98 -38.01
CA GLN A 562 20.36 7.23 -37.36
C GLN A 562 19.32 6.79 -38.40
N ASN A 563 18.89 5.53 -38.27
CA ASN A 563 17.74 5.03 -39.02
C ASN A 563 16.45 5.63 -38.46
N THR A 564 15.48 5.91 -39.33
CA THR A 564 14.23 6.58 -38.97
C THR A 564 13.00 5.71 -39.25
N ILE A 565 11.91 5.97 -38.53
CA ILE A 565 10.55 5.53 -38.80
C ILE A 565 9.67 6.77 -38.86
N LEU A 566 8.88 6.93 -39.93
CA LEU A 566 8.07 8.15 -40.18
C LEU A 566 8.92 9.44 -40.09
N ASN A 567 10.13 9.39 -40.61
CA ASN A 567 11.11 10.49 -40.56
C ASN A 567 11.51 10.94 -39.14
N VAL A 568 11.34 10.06 -38.12
CA VAL A 568 11.78 10.30 -36.75
C VAL A 568 12.79 9.20 -36.35
N PRO A 569 13.97 9.56 -35.80
CA PRO A 569 14.94 8.59 -35.32
C PRO A 569 14.32 7.72 -34.21
N TYR A 570 14.42 6.40 -34.33
CA TYR A 570 13.97 5.53 -33.26
C TYR A 570 15.07 5.29 -32.24
N SER A 571 14.65 5.30 -30.96
CA SER A 571 15.55 5.08 -29.84
C SER A 571 15.77 3.60 -29.59
N GLN A 572 17.05 3.16 -29.58
CA GLN A 572 17.43 1.78 -29.30
C GLN A 572 18.14 1.68 -27.96
N TYR A 573 17.51 1.01 -26.97
CA TYR A 573 18.07 0.88 -25.62
C TYR A 573 17.53 -0.33 -24.86
N ILE A 574 18.23 -0.64 -23.77
CA ILE A 574 17.79 -1.52 -22.69
C ILE A 574 17.81 -0.71 -21.40
N ARG A 575 16.73 -0.74 -20.61
CA ARG A 575 16.62 -0.04 -19.34
C ARG A 575 16.03 -0.96 -18.27
N GLY A 576 16.67 -1.01 -17.12
CA GLY A 576 16.19 -1.71 -15.93
C GLY A 576 16.09 -0.78 -14.73
N GLU A 577 15.10 -0.99 -13.87
CA GLU A 577 14.91 -0.23 -12.64
C GLU A 577 14.30 -1.10 -11.56
N ILE A 578 14.76 -0.94 -10.33
CA ILE A 578 14.24 -1.59 -9.14
C ILE A 578 13.93 -0.56 -8.06
N ASP A 579 12.83 -0.75 -7.32
CA ASP A 579 12.45 0.01 -6.13
C ASP A 579 12.05 -1.01 -5.05
N PHE A 580 12.87 -1.12 -4.02
CA PHE A 580 12.62 -1.98 -2.87
C PHE A 580 12.37 -1.12 -1.63
N ARG A 581 11.26 -1.40 -0.92
CA ARG A 581 10.90 -0.67 0.30
C ARG A 581 10.61 -1.63 1.44
N HIS A 582 11.07 -1.28 2.62
CA HIS A 582 10.81 -1.99 3.85
C HIS A 582 10.16 -1.04 4.87
N TYR A 583 9.06 -1.48 5.45
CA TYR A 583 8.34 -0.75 6.49
C TYR A 583 8.34 -1.58 7.77
N LEU A 584 9.09 -1.11 8.78
CA LEU A 584 9.18 -1.72 10.10
C LEU A 584 8.31 -0.92 11.10
N SER A 585 7.21 -1.50 11.52
CA SER A 585 6.33 -0.92 12.54
C SER A 585 6.84 -1.26 13.94
N PHE A 586 7.41 -0.28 14.65
CA PHE A 586 7.77 -0.43 16.08
C PHE A 586 6.53 -0.41 16.96
N SER A 587 5.53 0.39 16.57
CA SER A 587 4.23 0.50 17.22
C SER A 587 3.17 0.91 16.19
N GLN A 588 1.91 0.99 16.60
CA GLN A 588 0.83 1.55 15.74
C GLN A 588 1.05 3.04 15.38
N TYR A 589 2.01 3.71 16.03
CA TYR A 589 2.28 5.14 15.86
C TYR A 589 3.67 5.44 15.31
N THR A 590 4.57 4.44 15.29
CA THR A 590 5.97 4.65 14.89
C THR A 590 6.38 3.62 13.86
N VAL A 591 6.82 4.11 12.69
CA VAL A 591 7.25 3.28 11.55
C VAL A 591 8.60 3.79 11.04
N LEU A 592 9.53 2.87 10.86
CA LEU A 592 10.74 3.11 10.06
C LEU A 592 10.44 2.65 8.64
N ALA A 593 10.48 3.58 7.70
CA ALA A 593 10.37 3.31 6.28
C ALA A 593 11.76 3.46 5.64
N SER A 594 12.20 2.45 4.90
CA SER A 594 13.47 2.46 4.20
C SER A 594 13.24 2.07 2.74
N ARG A 595 13.99 2.68 1.82
CA ARG A 595 13.90 2.47 0.37
C ARG A 595 15.29 2.32 -0.21
N ILE A 596 15.42 1.42 -1.18
CA ILE A 596 16.59 1.29 -2.05
C ILE A 596 16.06 1.34 -3.48
N THR A 597 16.55 2.28 -4.27
CA THR A 597 16.23 2.39 -5.69
C THR A 597 17.49 2.33 -6.50
N GLY A 598 17.48 1.56 -7.58
CA GLY A 598 18.58 1.49 -8.53
C GLY A 598 18.07 1.32 -9.95
N GLY A 599 18.74 1.93 -10.90
CA GLY A 599 18.37 1.83 -12.30
C GLY A 599 19.57 2.01 -13.21
N MET A 600 19.49 1.39 -14.39
CA MET A 600 20.50 1.51 -15.44
C MET A 600 19.81 1.50 -16.81
N GLY A 601 20.22 2.42 -17.67
CA GLY A 601 19.82 2.48 -19.06
C GLY A 601 21.06 2.44 -19.96
N TYR A 602 21.02 1.63 -21.02
CA TYR A 602 22.10 1.52 -21.99
C TYR A 602 21.59 1.71 -23.41
N ALA A 603 21.98 2.81 -24.04
CA ALA A 603 21.71 3.10 -25.43
C ALA A 603 22.78 2.51 -26.35
N TYR A 604 22.36 1.90 -27.46
CA TYR A 604 23.27 1.28 -28.43
C TYR A 604 22.64 1.24 -29.82
N GLY A 605 23.35 0.70 -30.81
CA GLY A 605 22.84 0.53 -32.17
C GLY A 605 22.44 1.85 -32.82
N ASN A 606 21.14 2.12 -32.91
CA ASN A 606 20.61 3.35 -33.50
C ASN A 606 20.68 4.60 -32.61
N SER A 607 21.11 4.46 -31.36
CA SER A 607 21.14 5.57 -30.39
C SER A 607 22.52 5.82 -29.81
N TYR A 608 22.91 7.08 -29.75
CA TYR A 608 24.12 7.53 -29.05
C TYR A 608 23.89 7.58 -27.53
N THR A 609 22.74 8.08 -27.12
CA THR A 609 22.36 8.34 -25.72
C THR A 609 20.96 7.81 -25.46
N MET A 610 20.63 7.68 -24.20
CA MET A 610 19.25 7.39 -23.78
C MET A 610 18.33 8.53 -24.20
N PRO A 611 17.06 8.26 -24.58
CA PRO A 611 16.06 9.32 -24.70
C PRO A 611 15.90 10.04 -23.36
N PHE A 612 15.86 11.37 -23.38
CA PHE A 612 15.74 12.19 -22.18
C PHE A 612 14.60 11.77 -21.24
N VAL A 613 13.45 11.39 -21.80
CA VAL A 613 12.28 10.91 -21.04
C VAL A 613 12.51 9.55 -20.37
N LYS A 614 13.62 8.86 -20.66
CA LYS A 614 14.01 7.56 -20.10
C LYS A 614 15.28 7.62 -19.28
N GLU A 615 15.97 8.72 -19.24
CA GLU A 615 17.10 8.97 -18.36
C GLU A 615 16.65 9.03 -16.88
N PHE A 616 17.58 8.92 -15.96
CA PHE A 616 17.34 9.04 -14.54
C PHE A 616 17.70 10.45 -14.06
N PHE A 617 17.01 10.87 -13.01
CA PHE A 617 17.24 12.15 -12.34
C PHE A 617 17.26 11.93 -10.84
N VAL A 618 18.01 12.77 -10.13
CA VAL A 618 18.11 12.70 -8.67
C VAL A 618 17.92 14.07 -8.04
N GLY A 619 17.36 14.09 -6.83
CA GLY A 619 17.00 15.28 -6.07
C GLY A 619 15.50 15.59 -6.10
N GLY A 620 15.05 16.34 -5.10
CA GLY A 620 13.66 16.74 -4.93
C GLY A 620 12.90 16.01 -3.84
N ALA A 621 11.66 16.38 -3.67
CA ALA A 621 10.82 15.99 -2.55
C ALA A 621 10.62 14.48 -2.34
N ASN A 622 10.74 13.66 -3.37
CA ASN A 622 10.53 12.21 -3.33
C ASN A 622 11.80 11.37 -3.51
N ASP A 623 12.95 12.04 -3.63
CA ASP A 623 14.26 11.46 -3.86
C ASP A 623 15.22 11.86 -2.72
N ILE A 624 16.29 12.61 -3.04
CA ILE A 624 17.23 13.15 -2.04
C ILE A 624 16.81 14.57 -1.68
N ARG A 625 16.04 14.71 -0.61
CA ARG A 625 15.30 15.92 -0.24
C ARG A 625 16.15 17.13 0.12
N ALA A 626 17.43 16.92 0.39
CA ALA A 626 18.37 18.00 0.67
C ALA A 626 18.86 18.74 -0.58
N PHE A 627 18.51 18.26 -1.77
CA PHE A 627 18.89 18.84 -3.04
C PHE A 627 17.64 19.19 -3.86
N ARG A 628 17.72 20.25 -4.65
CA ARG A 628 16.62 20.66 -5.52
C ARG A 628 16.29 19.56 -6.53
N SER A 629 15.07 19.59 -7.03
CA SER A 629 14.60 18.62 -8.01
C SER A 629 15.52 18.57 -9.22
N ARG A 630 15.93 17.34 -9.58
CA ARG A 630 16.72 17.02 -10.78
C ARG A 630 18.04 17.82 -10.94
N SER A 631 18.57 18.33 -9.82
CA SER A 631 19.75 19.19 -9.82
C SER A 631 21.01 18.51 -9.30
N LEU A 632 20.89 17.29 -8.76
CA LEU A 632 22.01 16.54 -8.20
C LEU A 632 22.63 15.65 -9.28
N GLY A 633 23.96 15.62 -9.36
CA GLY A 633 24.69 14.79 -10.30
C GLY A 633 24.85 15.42 -11.71
N PRO A 634 25.18 14.60 -12.72
CA PRO A 634 25.68 13.25 -12.57
C PRO A 634 27.11 13.18 -11.99
N GLY A 635 27.35 12.20 -11.13
CA GLY A 635 28.64 11.97 -10.50
C GLY A 635 29.13 13.11 -9.63
N SER A 636 30.35 13.63 -9.90
CA SER A 636 30.89 14.81 -9.23
C SER A 636 30.72 16.10 -10.05
N TYR A 637 29.99 16.06 -11.15
CA TYR A 637 29.66 17.27 -11.93
C TYR A 637 28.75 18.19 -11.12
N TYR A 638 28.99 19.50 -11.23
CA TYR A 638 28.21 20.52 -10.55
C TYR A 638 27.80 21.61 -11.54
N ALA A 639 26.51 21.71 -11.82
CA ALA A 639 25.95 22.69 -12.76
C ALA A 639 25.96 24.14 -12.24
N GLY A 640 26.38 24.35 -10.99
CA GLY A 640 26.41 25.63 -10.31
C GLY A 640 25.19 25.91 -9.46
N ASN A 641 25.39 26.56 -8.31
CA ASN A 641 24.31 27.04 -7.45
C ASN A 641 23.95 28.48 -7.84
N LYS A 642 23.56 28.70 -9.08
CA LYS A 642 23.08 30.00 -9.47
C LYS A 642 21.63 30.13 -9.03
N ALA A 643 21.46 30.66 -7.80
CA ALA A 643 20.14 31.05 -7.29
C ALA A 643 19.38 32.04 -8.20
N THR A 644 20.02 32.45 -9.26
CA THR A 644 19.60 33.47 -10.21
C THR A 644 19.40 32.98 -11.63
N THR A 645 19.65 31.68 -11.94
CA THR A 645 19.54 31.17 -13.31
C THR A 645 18.87 29.81 -13.31
N PHE A 646 18.02 29.53 -14.26
CA PHE A 646 17.45 28.20 -14.51
C PHE A 646 18.58 27.17 -14.64
N VAL A 647 18.59 26.20 -13.73
CA VAL A 647 19.48 25.04 -13.82
C VAL A 647 18.73 23.98 -14.61
N ALA A 648 19.23 23.65 -15.80
CA ALA A 648 18.66 22.56 -16.60
C ALA A 648 18.73 21.26 -15.81
N ASP A 649 17.75 20.39 -16.02
CA ASP A 649 17.69 19.05 -15.46
C ASP A 649 19.03 18.33 -15.71
N GLN A 650 19.52 17.59 -14.73
CA GLN A 650 20.79 16.84 -14.79
C GLN A 650 20.49 15.34 -14.95
N PRO A 651 20.46 14.81 -16.19
CA PRO A 651 20.15 13.42 -16.45
C PRO A 651 21.38 12.52 -16.35
N GLY A 652 21.16 11.27 -15.88
CA GLY A 652 22.12 10.19 -15.89
C GLY A 652 21.58 8.88 -16.49
N ASP A 653 22.49 7.99 -16.86
CA ASP A 653 22.19 6.65 -17.37
C ASP A 653 22.05 5.62 -16.23
N ILE A 654 22.69 5.87 -15.09
CA ILE A 654 22.65 5.03 -13.87
C ILE A 654 22.15 5.88 -12.72
N LYS A 655 21.32 5.28 -11.86
CA LYS A 655 20.81 5.89 -10.62
C LYS A 655 20.96 4.92 -9.46
N MET A 656 21.40 5.42 -8.31
CA MET A 656 21.38 4.69 -7.05
C MET A 656 20.94 5.61 -5.92
N GLU A 657 19.96 5.14 -5.13
CA GLU A 657 19.46 5.88 -3.96
C GLU A 657 19.15 4.95 -2.81
N ILE A 658 19.39 5.45 -1.60
CA ILE A 658 18.98 4.86 -0.33
C ILE A 658 18.31 5.96 0.49
N ASN A 659 17.10 5.69 0.94
CA ASN A 659 16.33 6.61 1.76
C ASN A 659 15.90 5.89 3.04
N SER A 660 15.94 6.57 4.17
CA SER A 660 15.41 6.05 5.43
C SER A 660 14.69 7.15 6.20
N GLU A 661 13.47 6.86 6.66
CA GLU A 661 12.62 7.83 7.34
C GLU A 661 11.94 7.21 8.56
N LEU A 662 12.22 7.75 9.73
CA LEU A 662 11.54 7.42 10.98
C LEU A 662 10.33 8.33 11.14
N ARG A 663 9.13 7.75 11.02
CA ARG A 663 7.82 8.43 11.11
C ARG A 663 7.19 8.16 12.45
N PHE A 664 6.68 9.19 13.13
CA PHE A 664 5.95 9.01 14.38
C PHE A 664 4.82 10.03 14.54
N LYS A 665 3.75 9.56 15.18
CA LYS A 665 2.56 10.37 15.42
C LYS A 665 2.82 11.31 16.62
N LEU A 666 2.62 12.60 16.42
CA LEU A 666 2.65 13.59 17.50
C LEU A 666 1.30 13.58 18.23
N PHE A 667 0.27 14.07 17.58
CA PHE A 667 -1.08 14.15 18.12
C PHE A 667 -2.10 14.30 16.98
N SER A 668 -3.34 13.85 17.19
CA SER A 668 -4.42 13.93 16.21
C SER A 668 -4.00 13.48 14.81
N PHE A 669 -3.94 14.41 13.88
CA PHE A 669 -3.54 14.24 12.48
C PHE A 669 -2.11 14.72 12.20
N PHE A 670 -1.37 15.23 13.20
CA PHE A 670 0.02 15.62 13.02
C PHE A 670 0.96 14.46 13.23
N ARG A 671 1.89 14.28 12.26
CA ARG A 671 3.02 13.35 12.34
C ARG A 671 4.31 14.09 12.10
N TRP A 672 5.38 13.58 12.67
CA TRP A 672 6.73 14.09 12.46
C TRP A 672 7.61 13.02 11.86
N ALA A 673 8.63 13.42 11.13
CA ALA A 673 9.61 12.50 10.60
C ALA A 673 11.01 13.06 10.67
N PHE A 674 11.99 12.18 10.86
CA PHE A 674 13.40 12.39 10.60
C PHE A 674 13.83 11.50 9.45
N PHE A 675 14.71 12.01 8.59
CA PHE A 675 15.15 11.25 7.43
C PHE A 675 16.63 11.44 7.11
N VAL A 676 17.16 10.44 6.41
CA VAL A 676 18.46 10.44 5.78
C VAL A 676 18.26 9.92 4.37
N ASP A 677 18.74 10.67 3.39
CA ASP A 677 18.71 10.33 1.97
C ASP A 677 20.13 10.33 1.43
N ALA A 678 20.50 9.31 0.65
CA ALA A 678 21.81 9.19 0.02
C ALA A 678 21.70 8.64 -1.39
N GLY A 679 22.49 9.13 -2.32
CA GLY A 679 22.49 8.62 -3.69
C GLY A 679 23.13 9.60 -4.68
N ASN A 680 23.07 9.22 -5.94
CA ASN A 680 23.48 10.01 -7.08
C ASN A 680 23.04 9.33 -8.38
N ASP A 681 23.25 9.99 -9.51
CA ASP A 681 23.20 9.41 -10.84
C ASP A 681 24.55 9.59 -11.57
N TRP A 682 24.72 8.88 -12.67
CA TRP A 682 25.95 8.90 -13.47
C TRP A 682 25.65 8.65 -14.95
N THR A 683 26.53 9.16 -15.81
CA THR A 683 26.55 8.77 -17.23
C THR A 683 27.39 7.49 -17.40
N LEU A 684 27.01 6.64 -18.34
CA LEU A 684 27.82 5.46 -18.72
C LEU A 684 29.01 5.86 -19.59
N ARG A 685 28.81 6.83 -20.48
CA ARG A 685 29.83 7.32 -21.40
C ARG A 685 30.45 8.59 -20.86
N TYR A 686 31.70 8.82 -21.25
CA TYR A 686 32.37 10.09 -20.96
C TYR A 686 31.66 11.23 -21.66
N ASP A 687 31.42 12.30 -20.94
CA ASP A 687 30.82 13.54 -21.42
C ASP A 687 31.79 14.69 -21.15
N SER A 688 32.36 15.25 -22.21
CA SER A 688 33.33 16.35 -22.12
C SER A 688 32.70 17.65 -21.57
N SER A 689 31.39 17.83 -21.73
CA SER A 689 30.65 18.98 -21.18
C SER A 689 30.34 18.84 -19.69
N ARG A 690 30.36 17.61 -19.17
CA ARG A 690 30.08 17.28 -17.77
C ARG A 690 31.18 16.41 -17.17
N VAL A 691 32.37 17.00 -17.03
CA VAL A 691 33.55 16.30 -16.47
C VAL A 691 33.25 15.80 -15.06
N GLY A 692 33.55 14.52 -14.78
CA GLY A 692 33.26 13.86 -13.52
C GLY A 692 31.89 13.19 -13.45
N SER A 693 31.10 13.21 -14.53
CA SER A 693 29.77 12.59 -14.60
C SER A 693 29.82 11.06 -14.77
N GLN A 694 30.91 10.53 -15.34
CA GLN A 694 31.01 9.13 -15.74
C GLN A 694 31.06 8.19 -14.54
N PHE A 695 30.32 7.07 -14.62
CA PHE A 695 30.36 5.99 -13.63
C PHE A 695 31.71 5.27 -13.69
N THR A 696 32.43 5.28 -12.60
CA THR A 696 33.77 4.64 -12.46
C THR A 696 33.85 3.96 -11.10
N ASN A 697 34.94 3.28 -10.81
CA ASN A 697 35.21 2.70 -9.48
C ASN A 697 35.25 3.76 -8.34
N LYS A 698 35.28 5.05 -8.68
CA LYS A 698 35.21 6.16 -7.72
C LYS A 698 33.75 6.52 -7.29
N TRP A 699 32.75 5.83 -7.78
CA TRP A 699 31.34 6.10 -7.49
C TRP A 699 30.99 6.24 -5.99
N PRO A 700 31.61 5.47 -5.04
CA PRO A 700 31.27 5.65 -3.62
C PRO A 700 31.69 7.03 -3.10
N SER A 701 32.74 7.63 -3.68
CA SER A 701 33.17 8.99 -3.33
C SER A 701 32.25 10.08 -3.93
N GLN A 702 31.36 9.71 -4.82
CA GLN A 702 30.44 10.60 -5.52
C GLN A 702 29.01 10.55 -4.97
N ILE A 703 28.73 9.74 -3.95
CA ILE A 703 27.42 9.70 -3.28
C ILE A 703 27.17 11.02 -2.55
N ALA A 704 26.05 11.67 -2.82
CA ALA A 704 25.54 12.78 -2.02
C ALA A 704 24.77 12.26 -0.82
N VAL A 705 24.77 13.01 0.30
CA VAL A 705 24.00 12.67 1.50
C VAL A 705 23.30 13.91 2.02
N GLY A 706 22.02 13.75 2.33
CA GLY A 706 21.22 14.75 3.00
C GLY A 706 20.53 14.19 4.23
N ILE A 707 20.36 15.02 5.24
CA ILE A 707 19.55 14.73 6.42
C ILE A 707 18.41 15.74 6.51
N GLY A 708 17.38 15.40 7.27
CA GLY A 708 16.33 16.37 7.46
C GLY A 708 15.24 15.95 8.41
N THR A 709 14.30 16.87 8.54
CA THR A 709 13.12 16.69 9.37
C THR A 709 11.90 17.22 8.63
N GLY A 710 10.72 16.74 9.01
CA GLY A 710 9.51 17.23 8.35
C GLY A 710 8.24 16.97 9.14
N LEU A 711 7.29 17.86 8.92
CA LEU A 711 5.94 17.80 9.48
C LEU A 711 4.99 17.20 8.45
N ARG A 712 4.08 16.34 8.91
CA ARG A 712 3.02 15.72 8.11
C ARG A 712 1.68 16.04 8.72
N LEU A 713 0.74 16.49 7.90
CA LEU A 713 -0.65 16.68 8.22
C LEU A 713 -1.47 15.55 7.55
N ASP A 714 -1.81 14.52 8.32
CA ASP A 714 -2.53 13.32 7.87
C ASP A 714 -4.00 13.40 8.27
N ILE A 715 -4.85 13.88 7.36
CA ILE A 715 -6.29 14.04 7.55
C ILE A 715 -7.11 12.91 6.89
N SER A 716 -6.54 11.71 6.79
CA SER A 716 -7.13 10.48 6.21
C SER A 716 -7.31 10.49 4.69
N ILE A 717 -7.86 11.56 4.11
CA ILE A 717 -8.08 11.71 2.66
C ILE A 717 -6.93 12.45 1.98
N LEU A 718 -6.13 13.16 2.74
CA LEU A 718 -5.03 13.99 2.25
C LEU A 718 -3.89 14.01 3.26
N LEU A 719 -2.68 13.74 2.79
CA LEU A 719 -1.46 13.88 3.56
C LEU A 719 -0.63 15.02 2.95
N LEU A 720 -0.53 16.11 3.68
CA LEU A 720 0.36 17.22 3.34
C LEU A 720 1.68 17.06 4.07
N ARG A 721 2.76 17.37 3.39
CA ARG A 721 4.12 17.21 3.89
C ARG A 721 4.94 18.48 3.67
N LEU A 722 5.64 18.89 4.72
CA LEU A 722 6.63 19.96 4.67
C LEU A 722 7.94 19.39 5.22
N ASP A 723 8.95 19.27 4.37
CA ASP A 723 10.26 18.73 4.70
C ASP A 723 11.33 19.82 4.62
N LEU A 724 12.23 19.85 5.60
CA LEU A 724 13.46 20.62 5.58
C LEU A 724 14.63 19.65 5.42
N GLY A 725 15.32 19.71 4.28
CA GLY A 725 16.49 18.91 3.97
C GLY A 725 17.77 19.75 4.02
N ILE A 726 18.82 19.21 4.60
CA ILE A 726 20.14 19.85 4.76
C ILE A 726 21.18 18.97 4.10
N PRO A 727 21.96 19.47 3.12
CA PRO A 727 23.10 18.74 2.56
C PRO A 727 24.17 18.53 3.64
N VAL A 728 24.62 17.28 3.77
CA VAL A 728 25.71 16.93 4.69
C VAL A 728 26.91 16.31 3.97
N ARG A 729 26.75 15.90 2.72
CA ARG A 729 27.83 15.47 1.84
C ARG A 729 27.54 15.88 0.40
N GLU A 730 28.51 16.60 -0.18
CA GLU A 730 28.40 17.14 -1.53
C GLU A 730 29.53 16.59 -2.41
N PRO A 731 29.23 15.81 -3.47
CA PRO A 731 30.21 15.05 -4.23
C PRO A 731 31.16 15.91 -5.07
N TRP A 732 30.77 17.15 -5.42
CA TRP A 732 31.54 18.06 -6.26
C TRP A 732 32.64 18.83 -5.51
N LEU A 733 32.66 18.79 -4.18
CA LEU A 733 33.69 19.45 -3.41
C LEU A 733 35.07 18.83 -3.66
N THR A 734 36.07 19.67 -3.90
CA THR A 734 37.45 19.28 -4.22
C THR A 734 38.28 18.94 -3.00
N SER A 735 37.83 19.36 -1.79
CA SER A 735 38.50 19.03 -0.51
C SER A 735 38.52 17.51 -0.26
N SER A 736 39.53 17.01 0.45
CA SER A 736 39.58 15.60 0.89
C SER A 736 38.38 15.25 1.78
N ASN A 737 37.80 16.21 2.46
CA ASN A 737 36.59 16.05 3.23
C ASN A 737 35.37 16.66 2.48
N LYS A 738 34.55 15.81 1.88
CA LYS A 738 33.29 16.18 1.21
C LYS A 738 32.10 16.30 2.18
N TRP A 739 32.33 16.05 3.46
CA TRP A 739 31.32 16.17 4.50
C TRP A 739 31.23 17.61 4.97
N VAL A 740 30.05 18.18 4.84
CA VAL A 740 29.70 19.56 5.19
C VAL A 740 28.37 19.54 5.92
N PHE A 741 28.13 20.57 6.72
CA PHE A 741 26.79 20.81 7.24
C PHE A 741 26.31 22.16 6.65
N ASP A 742 25.78 22.09 5.44
CA ASP A 742 25.42 23.30 4.69
C ASP A 742 23.98 23.74 4.98
N SER A 743 23.80 24.36 6.14
CA SER A 743 22.49 24.90 6.53
C SER A 743 22.03 26.10 5.67
N LYS A 744 22.96 26.76 4.95
CA LYS A 744 22.63 27.91 4.08
C LYS A 744 21.97 27.46 2.79
N ASN A 745 22.31 26.27 2.29
CA ASN A 745 21.72 25.63 1.11
C ASN A 745 20.61 24.62 1.47
N SER A 746 19.99 24.77 2.64
CA SER A 746 18.85 23.91 3.02
C SER A 746 17.69 24.08 2.04
N VAL A 747 17.01 22.96 1.75
CA VAL A 747 15.88 22.90 0.83
C VAL A 747 14.59 22.63 1.60
N ILE A 748 13.60 23.47 1.37
CA ILE A 748 12.24 23.25 1.89
C ILE A 748 11.41 22.65 0.76
N ASN A 749 10.86 21.45 1.03
CA ASN A 749 9.98 20.74 0.10
C ASN A 749 8.56 20.73 0.64
N PHE A 750 7.62 21.22 -0.15
CA PHE A 750 6.19 21.00 0.07
C PHE A 750 5.70 19.90 -0.87
N ALA A 751 5.01 18.90 -0.35
CA ALA A 751 4.54 17.79 -1.16
C ALA A 751 3.27 17.14 -0.60
N ILE A 752 2.60 16.35 -1.43
CA ILE A 752 1.41 15.58 -1.11
C ILE A 752 1.79 14.09 -1.07
N GLY A 753 1.37 13.39 -0.02
CA GLY A 753 1.70 11.98 0.18
C GLY A 753 3.05 11.72 0.87
N TYR A 754 3.34 10.45 1.14
CA TYR A 754 4.66 10.03 1.62
C TYR A 754 5.65 10.00 0.45
N PRO A 755 6.97 10.20 0.70
CA PRO A 755 7.96 10.16 -0.37
C PRO A 755 8.12 8.76 -0.99
N PHE A 756 7.84 7.72 -0.20
CA PHE A 756 7.86 6.31 -0.61
C PHE A 756 7.04 5.45 0.36
#